data_dcb8354c7217cb657643534d082deb9c
#
_entry.id   dcb8354c7217cb657643534d082deb9c
#
_cell.length_a   1.000
_cell.length_b   1.000
_cell.length_c   1.000
_cell.angle_alpha   90.00
_cell.angle_beta   90.00
_cell.angle_gamma   90.00
#
_symmetry.space_group_name_H-M   'P 1'
#
loop_
_entity.id
_entity.type
_entity.pdbx_description
1 polymer ?
#
loop_
_entity_poly.entity_id
_entity_poly.type
_entity_poly.pdbx_seq_one_letter_code
_entity_poly.pdbx_strand_id
1 'polypeptide(L)'
;MPLNNPITSALLADPEIFQQNRLPFHAHFADQTSPEMLLTVSLDGEWNFRYAKNLTAPFTDWDTLTVPGFIQMQSLQKSGQPYGTPHYVNTQYPWDGHEKLRPGEIPQDYNPIGEYQRSFTLPESWASCYLRLNGADSAAAVWCNGVYIGYTEDTFTPAEFDMTAAVHPGENTLTVQVYRFSSGSWLEDQDFWRMSGLFRSVELFTKPELHLEDVFVKQDFAPDFSSATVTFDCKVSGAGTVSVVFNGQQQSAEVGEPAEYDSGVVFGKGEADPDVEEDVQDVSFTFAVTDPALWSAEQPNLYEAEIALLREGALVERTGLKVGLRKFELKDRQMLLNGQRIVFKGVNRHEWSCRTGRTVSREEMLWDVKNLKAHNVNAVRTSHYPDDPYFLQLCDEYGLYVIGETNLETHGTWQKLGADGSDEWTLPGARPEWRENVLARAEAMLERDKNHPAILIWSCGNESHGGKTLWEMSEYFRRTDPRRLVHYEGIFWNREYPATSDMESQMYPPVADIKKFLAEHPEKPFIMCEYSHAMGNSNGGITDYTEYAYEEPLYQGGFIWEYMDHGIAMTDPDGKPGFAYGGDFGDRPTDREFCVDGLVLPDRRNTPKMDAVKAAYAPLKITLTDTEAVIENRNLFTDLNAYDLVFASSVNGKPERRAVLRADCKPGETVHLLFPFALPETGLACMTVTAIQRAAKPGIPAGYEAAFGQVWHNYAAARLTLPAPQLVEMDCNIGVKGKGFEYIFGRGKGLVSIRYNGVQLLDDTVRPNFWRAPTNNDEGCAEPFAFAFWKTAGLYARCDNLTAEAKDEFVTVRANYTLPDGQTLPIDFAIDGAGRCDITMTWQGARTELPEFGLLFPLRRELTEVSYLGLGPRETTADRTAGGKMGAWSYNVRQDFAQNTPVYPQECGSRTGVYRAAVTGSGLNIGIGFAGDSMTFSALPYTPHELENARHLYELPRDDNKTVVRCAAFQRGVGGDNSWGAKPHADDCFAVEKGTSFRFTIQK
;
A
#
# COMPACT_ATOMS: atom_id res chain seq x y z
N MET A 1 19.06 -26.02 33.99
CA MET A 1 19.24 -27.45 33.66
C MET A 1 19.39 -27.56 32.17
N PRO A 2 20.08 -28.54 31.57
CA PRO A 2 20.04 -28.75 30.14
C PRO A 2 18.59 -29.08 29.76
N LEU A 3 18.07 -28.43 28.71
CA LEU A 3 16.72 -28.69 28.19
C LEU A 3 16.66 -30.15 27.69
N ASN A 4 15.57 -30.84 28.03
CA ASN A 4 15.23 -32.07 27.33
C ASN A 4 14.62 -31.66 26.01
N ASN A 5 15.41 -31.51 24.95
CA ASN A 5 14.98 -30.96 23.68
C ASN A 5 14.53 -32.07 22.72
N PRO A 6 13.22 -32.23 22.42
CA PRO A 6 12.73 -33.22 21.47
C PRO A 6 12.87 -32.74 20.02
N ILE A 7 13.20 -31.45 19.79
CA ILE A 7 13.24 -30.86 18.44
C ILE A 7 14.47 -31.37 17.68
N THR A 8 14.22 -31.98 16.55
CA THR A 8 15.23 -32.53 15.64
C THR A 8 15.02 -31.97 14.23
N SER A 9 16.03 -32.09 13.38
CA SER A 9 15.89 -31.72 11.96
C SER A 9 14.77 -32.52 11.27
N ALA A 10 14.53 -33.77 11.67
CA ALA A 10 13.44 -34.57 11.13
C ALA A 10 12.07 -34.07 11.56
N LEU A 11 11.91 -33.60 12.81
CA LEU A 11 10.65 -33.02 13.28
C LEU A 11 10.37 -31.71 12.54
N LEU A 12 11.35 -30.81 12.45
CA LEU A 12 11.20 -29.52 11.76
C LEU A 12 10.91 -29.67 10.25
N ALA A 13 11.27 -30.80 9.65
CA ALA A 13 11.04 -31.09 8.23
C ALA A 13 9.74 -31.86 7.94
N ASP A 14 9.02 -32.29 8.97
CA ASP A 14 7.81 -33.12 8.81
C ASP A 14 6.57 -32.25 8.75
N PRO A 15 5.92 -32.10 7.58
CA PRO A 15 4.72 -31.27 7.44
C PRO A 15 3.48 -31.81 8.18
N GLU A 16 3.52 -33.08 8.65
CA GLU A 16 2.45 -33.63 9.48
C GLU A 16 2.62 -33.25 10.97
N ILE A 17 3.80 -32.72 11.38
CA ILE A 17 4.12 -32.32 12.77
C ILE A 17 4.31 -30.80 12.83
N PHE A 18 3.28 -30.02 12.59
CA PHE A 18 3.30 -28.57 12.60
C PHE A 18 2.88 -27.93 13.94
N GLN A 19 2.36 -28.74 14.86
CA GLN A 19 2.01 -28.33 16.22
C GLN A 19 2.07 -29.53 17.19
N GLN A 20 2.37 -29.25 18.46
CA GLN A 20 2.30 -30.23 19.56
C GLN A 20 1.80 -29.54 20.83
N ASN A 21 0.82 -30.12 21.52
CA ASN A 21 0.25 -29.63 22.78
C ASN A 21 -0.31 -28.20 22.67
N ARG A 22 -0.68 -27.72 21.49
CA ARG A 22 -1.35 -26.44 21.28
C ARG A 22 -2.82 -26.58 21.66
N LEU A 23 -3.33 -25.60 22.41
CA LEU A 23 -4.75 -25.53 22.78
C LEU A 23 -5.63 -25.25 21.55
N PRO A 24 -6.93 -25.62 21.59
CA PRO A 24 -7.88 -25.32 20.52
C PRO A 24 -7.97 -23.83 20.19
N PHE A 25 -8.32 -23.50 18.95
CA PHE A 25 -8.52 -22.13 18.52
C PHE A 25 -9.87 -21.60 19.00
N HIS A 26 -9.90 -20.32 19.36
CA HIS A 26 -11.10 -19.63 19.82
C HIS A 26 -11.10 -18.14 19.42
N ALA A 27 -12.23 -17.46 19.61
CA ALA A 27 -12.37 -16.04 19.32
C ALA A 27 -11.41 -15.20 20.17
N HIS A 28 -10.88 -14.13 19.56
CA HIS A 28 -10.06 -13.16 20.30
C HIS A 28 -10.92 -12.33 21.25
N PHE A 29 -10.52 -12.27 22.52
CA PHE A 29 -11.19 -11.50 23.58
C PHE A 29 -10.33 -10.27 23.94
N ALA A 30 -10.66 -9.12 23.36
CA ALA A 30 -9.91 -7.88 23.60
C ALA A 30 -10.17 -7.25 24.97
N ASP A 31 -11.30 -7.53 25.61
CA ASP A 31 -11.79 -6.85 26.82
C ASP A 31 -12.34 -7.85 27.85
N GLN A 32 -11.52 -8.86 28.19
CA GLN A 32 -11.85 -9.89 29.18
C GLN A 32 -11.29 -9.51 30.55
N THR A 33 -12.14 -9.52 31.56
CA THR A 33 -11.79 -9.09 32.93
C THR A 33 -12.42 -9.96 34.00
N SER A 34 -11.79 -10.04 35.19
CA SER A 34 -12.34 -10.64 36.40
C SER A 34 -12.19 -9.68 37.57
N PRO A 35 -13.19 -9.55 38.46
CA PRO A 35 -13.07 -8.73 39.67
C PRO A 35 -12.14 -9.36 40.74
N GLU A 36 -11.91 -10.69 40.64
CA GLU A 36 -11.18 -11.45 41.65
C GLU A 36 -9.69 -11.60 41.35
N MET A 37 -9.30 -11.54 40.04
CA MET A 37 -7.93 -11.77 39.63
C MET A 37 -7.57 -11.02 38.35
N LEU A 38 -6.28 -10.75 38.19
CA LEU A 38 -5.72 -10.31 36.89
C LEU A 38 -5.65 -11.53 35.95
N LEU A 39 -6.36 -11.50 34.82
CA LEU A 39 -6.46 -12.64 33.93
C LEU A 39 -5.21 -12.77 33.02
N THR A 40 -4.53 -11.68 32.68
CA THR A 40 -3.41 -11.68 31.75
C THR A 40 -2.23 -10.88 32.28
N VAL A 41 -1.02 -11.37 32.08
CA VAL A 41 0.25 -10.69 32.38
C VAL A 41 1.14 -10.70 31.15
N SER A 42 1.53 -9.53 30.65
CA SER A 42 2.49 -9.42 29.56
C SER A 42 3.89 -9.79 30.03
N LEU A 43 4.61 -10.55 29.21
CA LEU A 43 6.04 -10.82 29.35
C LEU A 43 6.88 -9.97 28.40
N ASP A 44 6.32 -8.98 27.74
CA ASP A 44 7.04 -8.08 26.85
C ASP A 44 8.17 -7.33 27.58
N GLY A 45 9.20 -6.94 26.83
CA GLY A 45 10.36 -6.23 27.35
C GLY A 45 11.66 -6.95 27.08
N GLU A 46 12.67 -6.77 27.94
CA GLU A 46 13.98 -7.39 27.75
C GLU A 46 13.97 -8.88 28.16
N TRP A 47 14.48 -9.73 27.26
CA TRP A 47 14.68 -11.17 27.47
C TRP A 47 16.17 -11.51 27.34
N ASN A 48 16.67 -12.45 28.14
CA ASN A 48 17.95 -13.08 27.86
C ASN A 48 17.86 -13.82 26.53
N PHE A 49 18.90 -13.68 25.71
CA PHE A 49 18.93 -14.20 24.35
C PHE A 49 20.28 -14.82 24.03
N ARG A 50 20.28 -15.94 23.30
CA ARG A 50 21.47 -16.51 22.67
C ARG A 50 21.10 -17.11 21.32
N TYR A 51 22.12 -17.24 20.46
CA TYR A 51 21.93 -17.58 19.05
C TYR A 51 22.80 -18.77 18.66
N ALA A 52 22.26 -19.67 17.85
CA ALA A 52 23.02 -20.73 17.19
C ALA A 52 22.76 -20.71 15.68
N LYS A 53 23.76 -20.99 14.87
CA LYS A 53 23.68 -21.00 13.40
C LYS A 53 22.76 -22.09 12.87
N ASN A 54 22.71 -23.25 13.58
CA ASN A 54 21.86 -24.41 13.25
C ASN A 54 21.78 -25.33 14.48
N LEU A 55 21.05 -26.45 14.37
CA LEU A 55 20.83 -27.42 15.45
C LEU A 55 22.11 -28.04 16.04
N THR A 56 23.18 -28.05 15.28
CA THR A 56 24.46 -28.69 15.69
C THR A 56 25.52 -27.70 16.16
N ALA A 57 25.33 -26.43 15.87
CA ALA A 57 26.27 -25.38 16.26
C ALA A 57 26.09 -24.99 17.74
N PRO A 58 27.18 -24.58 18.42
CA PRO A 58 27.07 -24.07 19.77
C PRO A 58 26.32 -22.75 19.79
N PHE A 59 25.58 -22.51 20.87
CA PHE A 59 25.00 -21.19 21.14
C PHE A 59 26.09 -20.18 21.50
N THR A 60 25.85 -18.91 21.14
CA THR A 60 26.63 -17.77 21.63
C THR A 60 26.53 -17.63 23.16
N ASP A 61 27.35 -16.76 23.73
CA ASP A 61 27.12 -16.30 25.10
C ASP A 61 25.78 -15.57 25.19
N TRP A 62 25.21 -15.46 26.39
CA TRP A 62 23.98 -14.76 26.65
C TRP A 62 24.11 -13.24 26.40
N ASP A 63 23.13 -12.68 25.72
CA ASP A 63 22.92 -11.27 25.46
C ASP A 63 21.44 -10.93 25.81
N THR A 64 20.94 -9.77 25.42
CA THR A 64 19.56 -9.37 25.58
C THR A 64 18.93 -8.94 24.26
N LEU A 65 17.67 -9.30 24.04
CA LEU A 65 16.81 -8.77 22.99
C LEU A 65 15.47 -8.33 23.58
N THR A 66 14.83 -7.40 22.89
CA THR A 66 13.47 -6.95 23.25
C THR A 66 12.41 -7.82 22.57
N VAL A 67 11.39 -8.22 23.32
CA VAL A 67 10.18 -8.89 22.83
C VAL A 67 9.00 -7.94 23.07
N PRO A 68 8.14 -7.72 22.08
CA PRO A 68 8.19 -8.24 20.72
C PRO A 68 9.31 -7.63 19.87
N GLY A 69 9.82 -8.40 18.90
CA GLY A 69 10.81 -7.93 17.95
C GLY A 69 11.51 -9.03 17.17
N PHE A 70 11.95 -8.68 15.95
CA PHE A 70 12.73 -9.58 15.11
C PHE A 70 14.20 -9.62 15.51
N ILE A 71 14.80 -10.81 15.48
CA ILE A 71 16.21 -11.04 15.76
C ILE A 71 17.09 -10.19 14.84
N GLN A 72 16.83 -10.22 13.52
CA GLN A 72 17.65 -9.57 12.51
C GLN A 72 17.54 -8.03 12.59
N MET A 73 16.34 -7.48 12.85
CA MET A 73 16.16 -6.03 13.01
C MET A 73 16.95 -5.50 14.22
N GLN A 74 16.98 -6.25 15.32
CA GLN A 74 17.77 -5.88 16.49
C GLN A 74 19.27 -6.15 16.28
N SER A 75 19.62 -7.18 15.49
CA SER A 75 21.00 -7.46 15.09
C SER A 75 21.63 -6.31 14.30
N LEU A 76 20.86 -5.65 13.41
CA LEU A 76 21.32 -4.47 12.67
C LEU A 76 21.77 -3.31 13.59
N GLN A 77 21.25 -3.23 14.78
CA GLN A 77 21.58 -2.19 15.77
C GLN A 77 22.84 -2.54 16.58
N LYS A 78 23.37 -3.78 16.45
CA LYS A 78 24.55 -4.26 17.16
C LYS A 78 25.77 -4.31 16.24
N SER A 79 26.94 -4.00 16.79
CA SER A 79 28.21 -4.03 16.04
C SER A 79 28.49 -5.43 15.49
N GLY A 80 28.75 -5.51 14.18
CA GLY A 80 29.05 -6.76 13.47
C GLY A 80 27.85 -7.64 13.19
N GLN A 81 26.63 -7.19 13.47
CA GLN A 81 25.37 -7.89 13.16
C GLN A 81 25.39 -9.38 13.58
N PRO A 82 25.57 -9.67 14.88
CA PRO A 82 25.96 -11.00 15.37
C PRO A 82 24.92 -12.10 15.14
N TYR A 83 23.66 -11.74 14.84
CA TYR A 83 22.55 -12.68 14.71
C TYR A 83 21.98 -12.71 13.27
N GLY A 84 22.80 -12.30 12.28
CA GLY A 84 22.39 -12.22 10.88
C GLY A 84 21.65 -10.94 10.53
N THR A 85 21.18 -10.88 9.31
CA THR A 85 20.52 -9.72 8.69
C THR A 85 19.16 -10.10 8.11
N PRO A 86 18.25 -9.15 7.89
CA PRO A 86 17.07 -9.37 7.07
C PRO A 86 17.45 -9.88 5.68
N HIS A 87 16.59 -10.67 5.07
CA HIS A 87 16.80 -11.24 3.74
C HIS A 87 15.50 -11.05 2.91
N TYR A 88 15.58 -10.32 1.81
CA TYR A 88 14.44 -10.07 0.94
C TYR A 88 14.45 -10.96 -0.30
N VAL A 89 13.36 -11.67 -0.52
CA VAL A 89 13.08 -12.45 -1.74
C VAL A 89 11.59 -12.40 -2.10
N ASN A 90 11.31 -12.49 -3.39
CA ASN A 90 9.96 -12.65 -3.95
C ASN A 90 9.68 -14.14 -4.21
N THR A 91 9.76 -14.63 -5.45
CA THR A 91 9.41 -16.01 -5.81
C THR A 91 10.44 -17.07 -5.44
N GLN A 92 11.60 -16.68 -4.92
CA GLN A 92 12.65 -17.57 -4.51
C GLN A 92 12.59 -17.80 -3.01
N TYR A 93 12.91 -19.05 -2.58
CA TYR A 93 13.11 -19.30 -1.16
C TYR A 93 14.48 -18.76 -0.69
N PRO A 94 14.62 -18.35 0.57
CA PRO A 94 15.88 -17.80 1.09
C PRO A 94 17.10 -18.75 1.00
N TRP A 95 16.86 -20.05 0.88
CA TRP A 95 17.91 -21.07 0.73
C TRP A 95 18.27 -21.38 -0.72
N ASP A 96 17.55 -20.83 -1.71
CA ASP A 96 17.85 -21.06 -3.13
C ASP A 96 19.24 -20.54 -3.48
N GLY A 97 19.98 -21.35 -4.24
CA GLY A 97 21.37 -21.07 -4.57
C GLY A 97 22.39 -21.44 -3.49
N HIS A 98 21.94 -21.73 -2.26
CA HIS A 98 22.79 -22.21 -1.16
C HIS A 98 22.66 -23.71 -0.94
N GLU A 99 21.45 -24.19 -0.72
CA GLU A 99 21.11 -25.59 -0.58
C GLU A 99 20.05 -26.01 -1.60
N LYS A 100 20.17 -27.22 -2.17
CA LYS A 100 19.16 -27.74 -3.10
C LYS A 100 18.14 -28.56 -2.31
N LEU A 101 17.05 -27.95 -1.98
CA LEU A 101 15.99 -28.57 -1.20
C LEU A 101 14.77 -28.90 -2.06
N ARG A 102 14.06 -29.95 -1.67
CA ARG A 102 12.73 -30.30 -2.17
C ARG A 102 11.68 -29.88 -1.16
N PRO A 103 10.41 -29.68 -1.58
CA PRO A 103 9.32 -29.35 -0.67
C PRO A 103 9.26 -30.33 0.52
N GLY A 104 9.33 -29.80 1.73
CA GLY A 104 9.41 -30.53 2.99
C GLY A 104 10.84 -30.65 3.58
N GLU A 105 11.90 -30.52 2.76
CA GLU A 105 13.28 -30.46 3.29
C GLU A 105 13.58 -29.07 3.86
N ILE A 106 14.45 -29.01 4.87
CA ILE A 106 14.87 -27.75 5.49
C ILE A 106 16.37 -27.55 5.40
N PRO A 107 16.86 -26.29 5.39
CA PRO A 107 18.29 -26.00 5.37
C PRO A 107 19.04 -26.64 6.54
N GLN A 108 20.20 -27.26 6.26
CA GLN A 108 21.04 -27.91 7.28
C GLN A 108 22.22 -27.04 7.66
N ASP A 109 22.84 -26.35 6.72
CA ASP A 109 24.02 -25.52 6.95
C ASP A 109 23.68 -24.22 7.67
N TYR A 110 22.54 -23.60 7.32
CA TYR A 110 22.07 -22.35 7.91
C TYR A 110 20.57 -22.38 8.19
N ASN A 111 20.22 -22.87 9.38
CA ASN A 111 18.88 -22.78 9.97
C ASN A 111 18.99 -22.25 11.39
N PRO A 112 19.10 -20.91 11.54
CA PRO A 112 19.37 -20.28 12.83
C PRO A 112 18.31 -20.54 13.88
N ILE A 113 18.77 -20.57 15.13
CA ILE A 113 17.94 -20.73 16.32
C ILE A 113 18.21 -19.57 17.26
N GLY A 114 17.14 -18.84 17.59
CA GLY A 114 17.14 -17.88 18.69
C GLY A 114 16.57 -18.53 19.94
N GLU A 115 17.35 -18.61 21.02
CA GLU A 115 16.84 -19.05 22.31
C GLU A 115 16.62 -17.85 23.23
N TYR A 116 15.39 -17.69 23.64
CA TYR A 116 14.91 -16.65 24.53
C TYR A 116 14.65 -17.21 25.92
N GLN A 117 14.99 -16.47 26.96
CA GLN A 117 14.70 -16.86 28.34
C GLN A 117 14.21 -15.70 29.17
N ARG A 118 13.11 -15.91 29.90
CA ARG A 118 12.50 -14.92 30.79
C ARG A 118 12.14 -15.55 32.12
N SER A 119 12.54 -14.89 33.24
CA SER A 119 12.01 -15.22 34.56
C SER A 119 10.69 -14.50 34.80
N PHE A 120 9.77 -15.17 35.47
CA PHE A 120 8.46 -14.62 35.86
C PHE A 120 8.00 -15.19 37.20
N THR A 121 7.09 -14.48 37.84
CA THR A 121 6.46 -14.92 39.09
C THR A 121 4.96 -14.96 38.85
N LEU A 122 4.33 -16.08 39.25
CA LEU A 122 2.89 -16.21 39.12
C LEU A 122 2.16 -15.31 40.16
N PRO A 123 1.06 -14.65 39.77
CA PRO A 123 0.15 -14.07 40.73
C PRO A 123 -0.38 -15.13 41.71
N GLU A 124 -0.45 -14.80 43.01
CA GLU A 124 -0.90 -15.74 44.04
C GLU A 124 -2.35 -16.26 43.86
N SER A 125 -3.15 -15.52 43.10
CA SER A 125 -4.54 -15.87 42.79
C SER A 125 -4.70 -16.89 41.67
N TRP A 126 -3.59 -17.24 40.95
CA TRP A 126 -3.68 -18.11 39.80
C TRP A 126 -3.60 -19.59 40.17
N ALA A 127 -4.65 -20.34 39.85
CA ALA A 127 -4.70 -21.80 40.00
C ALA A 127 -4.17 -22.53 38.75
N SER A 128 -4.26 -21.91 37.60
CA SER A 128 -3.75 -22.41 36.31
C SER A 128 -2.86 -21.36 35.66
N CYS A 129 -2.03 -21.77 34.74
CA CYS A 129 -1.11 -20.88 34.00
C CYS A 129 -0.98 -21.34 32.55
N TYR A 130 -1.39 -20.47 31.66
CA TYR A 130 -1.30 -20.68 30.21
C TYR A 130 -0.33 -19.67 29.60
N LEU A 131 0.31 -20.06 28.51
CA LEU A 131 1.15 -19.18 27.68
C LEU A 131 0.44 -18.88 26.38
N ARG A 132 0.48 -17.62 25.93
CA ARG A 132 0.10 -17.21 24.58
C ARG A 132 1.28 -16.57 23.87
N LEU A 133 1.69 -17.15 22.74
CA LEU A 133 2.59 -16.53 21.77
C LEU A 133 1.72 -15.91 20.67
N ASN A 134 1.59 -14.58 20.62
CA ASN A 134 0.72 -13.91 19.64
C ASN A 134 1.29 -13.93 18.21
N GLY A 135 2.58 -14.24 18.05
CA GLY A 135 3.25 -14.44 16.77
C GLY A 135 4.72 -14.81 16.96
N ALA A 136 5.15 -15.87 16.27
CA ALA A 136 6.53 -16.35 16.27
C ALA A 136 6.95 -16.75 14.85
N ASP A 137 7.96 -16.10 14.29
CA ASP A 137 8.45 -16.33 12.92
C ASP A 137 9.75 -17.16 12.96
N SER A 138 9.77 -18.41 12.41
CA SER A 138 8.67 -19.14 11.77
C SER A 138 8.14 -20.29 12.62
N ALA A 139 8.98 -20.97 13.40
CA ALA A 139 8.58 -22.08 14.26
C ALA A 139 9.09 -21.88 15.68
N ALA A 140 8.29 -22.24 16.68
CA ALA A 140 8.64 -22.03 18.08
C ALA A 140 8.39 -23.29 18.92
N ALA A 141 9.36 -23.61 19.81
CA ALA A 141 9.22 -24.62 20.82
C ALA A 141 9.39 -24.01 22.22
N VAL A 142 8.62 -24.48 23.17
CA VAL A 142 8.44 -23.89 24.50
C VAL A 142 8.85 -24.84 25.60
N TRP A 143 9.52 -24.31 26.63
CA TRP A 143 9.84 -25.02 27.89
C TRP A 143 9.53 -24.11 29.08
N CYS A 144 8.95 -24.68 30.12
CA CYS A 144 8.81 -24.05 31.42
C CYS A 144 9.58 -24.84 32.47
N ASN A 145 10.48 -24.16 33.22
CA ASN A 145 11.36 -24.81 34.23
C ASN A 145 12.13 -26.02 33.70
N GLY A 146 12.44 -26.03 32.40
CA GLY A 146 13.14 -27.12 31.72
C GLY A 146 12.25 -28.30 31.29
N VAL A 147 10.93 -28.22 31.56
CA VAL A 147 9.92 -29.16 31.05
C VAL A 147 9.46 -28.71 29.69
N TYR A 148 9.46 -29.62 28.71
CA TYR A 148 8.91 -29.34 27.36
C TYR A 148 7.41 -29.14 27.45
N ILE A 149 6.92 -28.06 26.84
CA ILE A 149 5.50 -27.66 26.84
C ILE A 149 4.86 -27.94 25.48
N GLY A 150 5.43 -27.42 24.38
CA GLY A 150 4.82 -27.61 23.07
C GLY A 150 5.60 -26.98 21.93
N TYR A 151 5.01 -27.08 20.72
CA TYR A 151 5.57 -26.63 19.44
C TYR A 151 4.51 -26.06 18.51
N THR A 152 4.89 -25.08 17.67
CA THR A 152 4.01 -24.45 16.64
C THR A 152 4.80 -23.95 15.44
N GLU A 153 4.20 -23.96 14.24
CA GLU A 153 4.79 -23.44 12.99
C GLU A 153 4.04 -22.29 12.34
N ASP A 154 2.76 -22.02 12.68
CA ASP A 154 2.03 -20.91 12.11
C ASP A 154 2.51 -19.57 12.68
N THR A 155 3.08 -18.73 11.81
CA THR A 155 3.72 -17.46 12.20
C THR A 155 2.73 -16.42 12.73
N PHE A 156 1.51 -16.30 12.14
CA PHE A 156 0.67 -15.11 12.28
C PHE A 156 -0.57 -15.30 13.16
N THR A 157 -0.84 -16.51 13.63
CA THR A 157 -1.93 -16.75 14.57
C THR A 157 -1.41 -17.10 15.96
N PRO A 158 -2.11 -16.71 17.05
CA PRO A 158 -1.68 -17.03 18.40
C PRO A 158 -1.57 -18.53 18.66
N ALA A 159 -0.50 -18.95 19.33
CA ALA A 159 -0.35 -20.31 19.83
C ALA A 159 -0.47 -20.29 21.36
N GLU A 160 -1.39 -21.08 21.91
CA GLU A 160 -1.64 -21.20 23.34
C GLU A 160 -1.23 -22.57 23.87
N PHE A 161 -0.68 -22.57 25.08
CA PHE A 161 -0.17 -23.78 25.72
C PHE A 161 -0.51 -23.80 27.19
N ASP A 162 -0.90 -24.97 27.74
CA ASP A 162 -1.06 -25.18 29.16
C ASP A 162 0.32 -25.44 29.83
N MET A 163 0.67 -24.59 30.78
CA MET A 163 1.88 -24.72 31.58
C MET A 163 1.60 -25.07 33.05
N THR A 164 0.34 -25.29 33.42
CA THR A 164 -0.11 -25.47 34.82
C THR A 164 0.71 -26.52 35.57
N ALA A 165 0.98 -27.65 34.95
CA ALA A 165 1.75 -28.73 35.56
C ALA A 165 3.29 -28.45 35.67
N ALA A 166 3.77 -27.46 34.92
CA ALA A 166 5.20 -27.14 34.85
C ALA A 166 5.61 -25.95 35.71
N VAL A 167 4.65 -25.15 36.18
CA VAL A 167 4.89 -23.98 37.03
C VAL A 167 4.84 -24.32 38.52
N HIS A 168 5.47 -23.48 39.34
CA HIS A 168 5.42 -23.61 40.81
C HIS A 168 5.38 -22.21 41.46
N PRO A 169 4.95 -22.11 42.75
CA PRO A 169 5.00 -20.87 43.49
C PRO A 169 6.42 -20.26 43.53
N GLY A 170 6.50 -18.94 43.35
CA GLY A 170 7.78 -18.21 43.29
C GLY A 170 8.27 -17.99 41.86
N GLU A 171 9.58 -17.94 41.70
CA GLU A 171 10.20 -17.64 40.41
C GLU A 171 10.19 -18.86 39.48
N ASN A 172 9.68 -18.66 38.26
CA ASN A 172 9.68 -19.64 37.17
C ASN A 172 10.51 -19.12 35.99
N THR A 173 10.94 -20.01 35.13
CA THR A 173 11.73 -19.69 33.94
C THR A 173 11.02 -20.22 32.69
N LEU A 174 10.62 -19.31 31.80
CA LEU A 174 10.14 -19.61 30.46
C LEU A 174 11.34 -19.60 29.49
N THR A 175 11.45 -20.63 28.65
CA THR A 175 12.42 -20.69 27.55
C THR A 175 11.65 -20.96 26.27
N VAL A 176 11.94 -20.15 25.23
CA VAL A 176 11.37 -20.32 23.88
C VAL A 176 12.52 -20.40 22.89
N GLN A 177 12.56 -21.45 22.09
CA GLN A 177 13.47 -21.54 20.94
C GLN A 177 12.68 -21.26 19.66
N VAL A 178 13.14 -20.26 18.89
CA VAL A 178 12.58 -19.92 17.59
C VAL A 178 13.52 -20.40 16.49
N TYR A 179 13.01 -21.22 15.59
CA TYR A 179 13.71 -21.79 14.45
C TYR A 179 13.36 -21.00 13.20
N ARG A 180 14.37 -20.59 12.43
CA ARG A 180 14.12 -19.75 11.25
C ARG A 180 13.39 -20.49 10.13
N PHE A 181 13.66 -21.77 9.96
CA PHE A 181 13.06 -22.58 8.90
C PHE A 181 12.54 -23.91 9.45
N SER A 182 11.33 -24.25 9.03
CA SER A 182 10.64 -25.49 9.27
C SER A 182 9.91 -25.95 8.01
N SER A 183 9.13 -27.03 8.09
CA SER A 183 8.22 -27.41 7.01
C SER A 183 7.22 -26.28 6.70
N GLY A 184 6.74 -25.57 7.71
CA GLY A 184 5.84 -24.40 7.54
C GLY A 184 6.42 -23.28 6.66
N SER A 185 7.75 -23.14 6.59
CA SER A 185 8.38 -22.13 5.74
C SER A 185 8.14 -22.34 4.24
N TRP A 186 7.75 -23.55 3.82
CA TRP A 186 7.32 -23.81 2.45
C TRP A 186 5.91 -23.31 2.14
N LEU A 187 5.11 -23.06 3.17
CA LEU A 187 3.75 -22.53 3.09
C LEU A 187 3.69 -21.02 3.32
N GLU A 188 4.82 -20.39 3.68
CA GLU A 188 4.94 -18.97 4.03
C GLU A 188 5.94 -18.28 3.11
N ASP A 189 5.70 -18.41 1.79
CA ASP A 189 6.58 -17.90 0.73
C ASP A 189 6.17 -16.50 0.24
N GLN A 190 5.68 -15.65 1.11
CA GLN A 190 5.26 -14.30 0.77
C GLN A 190 6.42 -13.50 0.17
N ASP A 191 6.13 -12.69 -0.83
CA ASP A 191 7.02 -11.65 -1.35
C ASP A 191 7.32 -10.63 -0.25
N PHE A 192 8.33 -10.94 0.56
CA PHE A 192 8.61 -10.15 1.76
C PHE A 192 10.00 -10.37 2.34
N TRP A 193 10.35 -9.53 3.32
CA TRP A 193 11.53 -9.72 4.15
C TRP A 193 11.42 -10.99 5.02
N ARG A 194 12.39 -11.88 4.90
CA ARG A 194 12.51 -13.09 5.71
C ARG A 194 13.31 -12.79 6.97
N MET A 195 12.66 -12.91 8.10
CA MET A 195 13.21 -12.66 9.42
C MET A 195 12.84 -13.80 10.36
N SER A 196 13.18 -13.70 11.64
CA SER A 196 12.75 -14.65 12.67
C SER A 196 12.70 -13.97 14.04
N GLY A 197 11.87 -14.48 14.96
CA GLY A 197 11.78 -14.00 16.32
C GLY A 197 10.36 -14.00 16.89
N LEU A 198 10.24 -13.59 18.15
CA LEU A 198 8.97 -13.35 18.82
C LEU A 198 8.54 -11.92 18.48
N PHE A 199 7.82 -11.74 17.36
CA PHE A 199 7.55 -10.42 16.80
C PHE A 199 6.22 -9.78 17.24
N ARG A 200 5.35 -10.56 17.89
CA ARG A 200 4.17 -10.08 18.61
C ARG A 200 4.29 -10.40 20.10
N SER A 201 3.43 -9.83 20.93
CA SER A 201 3.43 -9.97 22.40
C SER A 201 3.47 -11.42 22.86
N VAL A 202 4.14 -11.65 23.99
CA VAL A 202 4.13 -12.91 24.74
C VAL A 202 3.38 -12.66 26.07
N GLU A 203 2.38 -13.48 26.34
CA GLU A 203 1.50 -13.30 27.48
C GLU A 203 1.37 -14.58 28.29
N LEU A 204 1.30 -14.42 29.60
CA LEU A 204 0.74 -15.44 30.50
C LEU A 204 -0.71 -15.09 30.79
N PHE A 205 -1.56 -16.11 30.85
CA PHE A 205 -2.94 -15.92 31.27
C PHE A 205 -3.42 -17.05 32.15
N THR A 206 -4.54 -16.81 32.83
CA THR A 206 -5.23 -17.81 33.64
C THR A 206 -6.72 -17.79 33.30
N LYS A 207 -7.38 -18.91 33.57
CA LYS A 207 -8.82 -19.05 33.41
C LYS A 207 -9.43 -19.28 34.80
N PRO A 208 -10.48 -18.54 35.19
CA PRO A 208 -11.31 -18.93 36.34
C PRO A 208 -11.92 -20.32 36.12
N GLU A 209 -12.32 -20.99 37.17
CA GLU A 209 -13.00 -22.30 37.06
C GLU A 209 -14.30 -22.22 36.21
N LEU A 210 -15.05 -21.12 36.36
CA LEU A 210 -16.12 -20.76 35.43
C LEU A 210 -15.64 -19.68 34.49
N HIS A 211 -15.47 -19.98 33.20
CA HIS A 211 -14.94 -19.05 32.20
C HIS A 211 -15.54 -19.26 30.81
N LEU A 212 -15.42 -18.24 29.96
CA LEU A 212 -15.81 -18.27 28.57
C LEU A 212 -14.66 -18.86 27.74
N GLU A 213 -14.90 -19.99 27.07
CA GLU A 213 -13.94 -20.60 26.14
C GLU A 213 -14.03 -19.99 24.76
N ASP A 214 -15.25 -19.76 24.26
CA ASP A 214 -15.46 -19.22 22.91
C ASP A 214 -16.81 -18.51 22.80
N VAL A 215 -16.93 -17.62 21.84
CA VAL A 215 -18.20 -17.03 21.41
C VAL A 215 -18.24 -16.83 19.91
N PHE A 216 -19.38 -17.16 19.31
CA PHE A 216 -19.65 -16.85 17.91
C PHE A 216 -20.93 -16.04 17.78
N VAL A 217 -20.81 -14.79 17.30
CA VAL A 217 -21.94 -13.89 17.09
C VAL A 217 -22.49 -14.09 15.68
N LYS A 218 -23.74 -14.54 15.60
CA LYS A 218 -24.44 -14.79 14.33
C LYS A 218 -25.59 -13.81 14.16
N GLN A 219 -25.95 -13.49 12.92
CA GLN A 219 -27.00 -12.52 12.63
C GLN A 219 -27.78 -12.89 11.37
N ASP A 220 -29.11 -12.73 11.47
CA ASP A 220 -30.05 -12.91 10.36
C ASP A 220 -30.94 -11.67 10.24
N PHE A 221 -31.41 -11.36 9.04
CA PHE A 221 -32.14 -10.14 8.74
C PHE A 221 -33.46 -10.45 8.03
N ALA A 222 -34.49 -9.64 8.33
CA ALA A 222 -35.65 -9.57 7.48
C ALA A 222 -35.23 -9.10 6.05
N PRO A 223 -35.96 -9.53 4.99
CA PRO A 223 -35.61 -9.18 3.63
C PRO A 223 -35.53 -7.69 3.31
N ASP A 224 -36.23 -6.86 4.08
CA ASP A 224 -36.27 -5.39 3.98
C ASP A 224 -35.40 -4.69 5.02
N PHE A 225 -34.62 -5.44 5.78
CA PHE A 225 -33.77 -4.97 6.90
C PHE A 225 -34.53 -4.24 8.03
N SER A 226 -35.86 -4.36 8.12
CA SER A 226 -36.67 -3.76 9.20
C SER A 226 -36.43 -4.42 10.58
N SER A 227 -35.83 -5.59 10.60
CA SER A 227 -35.42 -6.27 11.83
C SER A 227 -34.22 -7.18 11.62
N ALA A 228 -33.50 -7.43 12.70
CA ALA A 228 -32.43 -8.39 12.77
C ALA A 228 -32.61 -9.32 13.97
N THR A 229 -32.14 -10.54 13.82
CA THR A 229 -31.96 -11.51 14.92
C THR A 229 -30.48 -11.70 15.14
N VAL A 230 -30.00 -11.52 16.39
CA VAL A 230 -28.60 -11.67 16.77
C VAL A 230 -28.48 -12.80 17.77
N THR A 231 -27.66 -13.80 17.47
CA THR A 231 -27.45 -14.97 18.33
C THR A 231 -26.01 -15.01 18.80
N PHE A 232 -25.81 -15.16 20.09
CA PHE A 232 -24.52 -15.40 20.73
C PHE A 232 -24.44 -16.88 21.08
N ASP A 233 -23.65 -17.65 20.35
CA ASP A 233 -23.31 -19.02 20.67
C ASP A 233 -22.05 -19.01 21.52
N CYS A 234 -22.20 -19.31 22.81
CA CYS A 234 -21.12 -19.29 23.80
C CYS A 234 -20.73 -20.72 24.16
N LYS A 235 -19.41 -20.95 24.23
CA LYS A 235 -18.85 -22.15 24.88
C LYS A 235 -18.33 -21.77 26.24
N VAL A 236 -18.76 -22.47 27.26
CA VAL A 236 -18.49 -22.12 28.67
C VAL A 236 -18.00 -23.34 29.43
N SER A 237 -16.94 -23.20 30.19
CA SER A 237 -16.42 -24.21 31.11
C SER A 237 -16.81 -23.91 32.54
N GLY A 238 -17.14 -24.96 33.33
CA GLY A 238 -17.57 -24.83 34.74
C GLY A 238 -19.06 -24.57 34.92
N ALA A 239 -19.52 -24.58 36.20
CA ALA A 239 -20.92 -24.44 36.57
C ALA A 239 -21.25 -23.02 37.09
N GLY A 240 -22.36 -22.44 36.63
CA GLY A 240 -22.83 -21.11 37.04
C GLY A 240 -23.91 -20.54 36.15
N THR A 241 -24.08 -19.22 36.17
CA THR A 241 -25.02 -18.48 35.32
C THR A 241 -24.25 -17.73 34.24
N VAL A 242 -24.59 -17.91 32.99
CA VAL A 242 -24.14 -17.08 31.83
C VAL A 242 -25.20 -16.01 31.61
N SER A 243 -24.79 -14.76 31.50
CA SER A 243 -25.68 -13.63 31.24
C SER A 243 -25.15 -12.81 30.06
N VAL A 244 -25.98 -12.58 29.05
CA VAL A 244 -25.65 -11.73 27.91
C VAL A 244 -26.53 -10.50 27.91
N VAL A 245 -25.90 -9.31 27.85
CA VAL A 245 -26.56 -8.03 27.66
C VAL A 245 -26.28 -7.52 26.27
N PHE A 246 -27.31 -7.28 25.48
CA PHE A 246 -27.19 -6.75 24.12
C PHE A 246 -28.36 -5.82 23.80
N ASN A 247 -28.09 -4.64 23.24
CA ASN A 247 -29.08 -3.65 22.81
C ASN A 247 -30.12 -3.34 23.93
N GLY A 248 -29.65 -3.23 25.19
CA GLY A 248 -30.49 -2.94 26.36
C GLY A 248 -31.39 -4.09 26.85
N GLN A 249 -31.29 -5.27 26.27
CA GLN A 249 -31.95 -6.50 26.66
C GLN A 249 -30.94 -7.40 27.40
N GLN A 250 -31.43 -8.16 28.39
CA GLN A 250 -30.62 -9.14 29.12
C GLN A 250 -31.29 -10.52 29.05
N GLN A 251 -30.47 -11.54 28.75
CA GLN A 251 -30.87 -12.93 28.87
C GLN A 251 -29.84 -13.68 29.72
N SER A 252 -30.26 -14.71 30.44
CA SER A 252 -29.40 -15.53 31.27
C SER A 252 -29.80 -17.00 31.22
N ALA A 253 -28.83 -17.87 31.36
CA ALA A 253 -29.01 -19.32 31.40
C ALA A 253 -28.09 -19.93 32.47
N GLU A 254 -28.54 -20.98 33.10
CA GLU A 254 -27.72 -21.78 34.02
C GLU A 254 -26.93 -22.81 33.20
N VAL A 255 -25.64 -22.93 33.49
CA VAL A 255 -24.77 -24.00 33.02
C VAL A 255 -24.43 -24.89 34.22
N GLY A 256 -24.58 -26.20 34.06
CA GLY A 256 -24.35 -27.19 35.12
C GLY A 256 -22.93 -27.76 35.05
N GLU A 257 -22.68 -28.82 35.82
CA GLU A 257 -21.51 -29.66 35.62
C GLU A 257 -21.63 -30.33 34.25
N PRO A 258 -20.56 -30.35 33.45
CA PRO A 258 -20.64 -30.87 32.08
C PRO A 258 -20.97 -32.33 31.99
N ALA A 259 -21.67 -32.71 30.92
CA ALA A 259 -21.75 -34.11 30.49
C ALA A 259 -20.54 -34.42 29.62
N GLU A 260 -20.00 -35.61 29.71
CA GLU A 260 -18.91 -36.07 28.84
C GLU A 260 -19.16 -35.69 27.37
N TYR A 261 -18.27 -34.90 26.74
CA TYR A 261 -18.35 -34.43 25.38
C TYR A 261 -17.25 -35.09 24.53
N ASP A 262 -17.65 -35.65 23.39
CA ASP A 262 -16.74 -36.17 22.36
C ASP A 262 -16.29 -35.01 21.48
N SER A 263 -15.06 -34.50 21.71
CA SER A 263 -14.44 -33.45 20.91
C SER A 263 -14.09 -33.99 19.52
N GLY A 264 -15.05 -33.98 18.60
CA GLY A 264 -14.85 -34.35 17.22
C GLY A 264 -13.90 -33.35 16.51
N VAL A 265 -12.78 -33.89 16.02
CA VAL A 265 -11.86 -33.37 15.01
C VAL A 265 -10.79 -32.42 15.57
N VAL A 266 -9.70 -32.97 16.07
CA VAL A 266 -8.40 -32.33 16.14
C VAL A 266 -7.64 -32.63 14.83
N PHE A 267 -7.23 -31.60 14.09
CA PHE A 267 -6.40 -31.73 12.90
C PHE A 267 -4.92 -31.84 13.30
N GLY A 268 -4.26 -32.93 12.91
CA GLY A 268 -2.84 -33.21 13.09
C GLY A 268 -2.55 -34.50 13.84
N LYS A 269 -1.49 -35.21 13.45
CA LYS A 269 -0.94 -36.36 14.20
C LYS A 269 -0.11 -35.94 15.43
N GLY A 270 -0.48 -34.88 16.13
CA GLY A 270 -0.19 -34.77 17.53
C GLY A 270 -1.33 -35.48 18.21
N GLU A 271 -1.04 -36.59 18.92
CA GLU A 271 -2.02 -37.18 19.80
C GLU A 271 -2.48 -36.06 20.74
N ALA A 272 -3.75 -35.56 20.57
CA ALA A 272 -4.38 -34.82 21.63
C ALA A 272 -4.25 -35.69 22.87
N ASP A 273 -3.82 -35.10 23.99
CA ASP A 273 -3.76 -35.84 25.25
C ASP A 273 -5.19 -36.39 25.45
N PRO A 274 -5.38 -37.71 25.35
CA PRO A 274 -6.72 -38.29 25.46
C PRO A 274 -7.35 -38.09 26.84
N ASP A 275 -6.62 -37.50 27.78
CA ASP A 275 -7.06 -37.25 29.17
C ASP A 275 -7.45 -35.76 29.39
N VAL A 276 -7.39 -34.85 28.37
CA VAL A 276 -7.99 -33.50 28.46
C VAL A 276 -9.45 -33.60 28.06
N GLU A 277 -10.27 -34.04 28.97
CA GLU A 277 -11.72 -33.84 28.93
C GLU A 277 -11.98 -32.32 29.05
N GLU A 278 -12.25 -31.60 27.95
CA GLU A 278 -12.78 -30.26 28.02
C GLU A 278 -14.23 -30.32 28.46
N ASP A 279 -14.47 -29.97 29.72
CA ASP A 279 -15.79 -29.81 30.34
C ASP A 279 -16.52 -28.56 29.79
N VAL A 280 -16.77 -28.51 28.49
CA VAL A 280 -17.33 -27.34 27.78
C VAL A 280 -18.81 -27.51 27.48
N GLN A 281 -19.64 -26.49 27.76
CA GLN A 281 -21.08 -26.47 27.50
C GLN A 281 -21.43 -25.38 26.50
N ASP A 282 -22.26 -25.72 25.51
CA ASP A 282 -22.81 -24.78 24.55
C ASP A 282 -24.07 -24.11 25.10
N VAL A 283 -24.11 -22.77 25.05
CA VAL A 283 -25.30 -22.00 25.41
C VAL A 283 -25.54 -20.87 24.44
N SER A 284 -26.77 -20.73 23.95
CA SER A 284 -27.12 -19.74 22.93
C SER A 284 -28.13 -18.71 23.46
N PHE A 285 -27.90 -17.44 23.11
CA PHE A 285 -28.78 -16.33 23.46
C PHE A 285 -29.18 -15.60 22.19
N THR A 286 -30.50 -15.39 22.02
CA THR A 286 -31.01 -14.78 20.78
C THR A 286 -31.79 -13.52 21.07
N PHE A 287 -31.42 -12.42 20.43
CA PHE A 287 -31.96 -11.08 20.60
C PHE A 287 -32.60 -10.58 19.31
N ALA A 288 -33.76 -9.94 19.42
CA ALA A 288 -34.39 -9.25 18.30
C ALA A 288 -34.03 -7.75 18.33
N VAL A 289 -33.68 -7.19 17.19
CA VAL A 289 -33.40 -5.77 16.99
C VAL A 289 -34.34 -5.23 15.91
N THR A 290 -35.17 -4.25 16.30
CA THR A 290 -36.07 -3.54 15.36
C THR A 290 -35.34 -2.33 14.80
N ASP A 291 -35.50 -2.04 13.48
CA ASP A 291 -34.86 -0.95 12.77
C ASP A 291 -33.35 -0.87 13.08
N PRO A 292 -32.56 -1.92 12.78
CA PRO A 292 -31.16 -2.01 13.16
C PRO A 292 -30.33 -0.93 12.47
N ALA A 293 -29.44 -0.24 13.22
CA ALA A 293 -28.39 0.58 12.65
C ALA A 293 -27.34 -0.32 12.01
N LEU A 294 -27.39 -0.46 10.69
CA LEU A 294 -26.52 -1.38 9.95
C LEU A 294 -25.08 -0.87 9.91
N TRP A 295 -24.14 -1.79 9.93
CA TRP A 295 -22.71 -1.51 9.80
C TRP A 295 -22.30 -1.44 8.33
N SER A 296 -21.46 -0.45 7.96
CA SER A 296 -20.79 -0.33 6.68
C SER A 296 -19.54 0.55 6.80
N ALA A 297 -18.69 0.59 5.77
CA ALA A 297 -17.53 1.49 5.73
C ALA A 297 -17.91 2.99 5.77
N GLU A 298 -19.13 3.35 5.37
CA GLU A 298 -19.65 4.72 5.43
C GLU A 298 -20.31 5.05 6.77
N GLN A 299 -20.86 4.03 7.43
CA GLN A 299 -21.60 4.12 8.69
C GLN A 299 -21.22 2.93 9.58
N PRO A 300 -20.06 2.99 10.26
CA PRO A 300 -19.57 1.87 11.07
C PRO A 300 -20.27 1.80 12.43
N ASN A 301 -21.58 1.54 12.39
CA ASN A 301 -22.41 1.42 13.57
C ASN A 301 -22.09 0.13 14.32
N LEU A 302 -21.72 0.23 15.58
CA LEU A 302 -21.41 -0.89 16.48
C LEU A 302 -22.32 -0.88 17.69
N TYR A 303 -22.82 -2.05 18.05
CA TYR A 303 -23.57 -2.29 19.27
C TYR A 303 -22.64 -2.86 20.33
N GLU A 304 -22.78 -2.39 21.56
CA GLU A 304 -22.08 -2.96 22.71
C GLU A 304 -22.80 -4.23 23.16
N ALA A 305 -22.04 -5.30 23.39
CA ALA A 305 -22.50 -6.52 24.03
C ALA A 305 -21.61 -6.86 25.23
N GLU A 306 -22.19 -7.40 26.27
CA GLU A 306 -21.48 -7.86 27.47
C GLU A 306 -21.90 -9.30 27.79
N ILE A 307 -20.94 -10.18 27.96
CA ILE A 307 -21.11 -11.55 28.44
C ILE A 307 -20.54 -11.57 29.86
N ALA A 308 -21.36 -11.93 30.82
CA ALA A 308 -20.98 -12.02 32.23
C ALA A 308 -21.23 -13.44 32.77
N LEU A 309 -20.25 -13.98 33.44
CA LEU A 309 -20.29 -15.28 34.07
C LEU A 309 -20.40 -15.07 35.61
N LEU A 310 -21.42 -15.68 36.22
CA LEU A 310 -21.71 -15.48 37.65
C LEU A 310 -21.76 -16.84 38.36
N ARG A 311 -21.17 -16.90 39.55
CA ARG A 311 -21.29 -18.03 40.47
C ARG A 311 -22.05 -17.57 41.73
N GLU A 312 -23.15 -18.23 42.06
CA GLU A 312 -24.02 -17.86 43.18
C GLU A 312 -24.42 -16.36 43.19
N GLY A 313 -24.55 -15.76 41.98
CA GLY A 313 -24.89 -14.35 41.77
C GLY A 313 -23.72 -13.37 41.87
N ALA A 314 -22.49 -13.82 42.16
CA ALA A 314 -21.27 -13.01 42.12
C ALA A 314 -20.63 -13.08 40.76
N LEU A 315 -20.16 -11.94 40.23
CA LEU A 315 -19.45 -11.86 38.99
C LEU A 315 -18.08 -12.56 39.08
N VAL A 316 -17.83 -13.53 38.19
CA VAL A 316 -16.56 -14.24 38.09
C VAL A 316 -15.73 -13.69 36.93
N GLU A 317 -16.36 -13.54 35.75
CA GLU A 317 -15.73 -13.07 34.55
C GLU A 317 -16.69 -12.20 33.74
N ARG A 318 -16.12 -11.27 32.97
CA ARG A 318 -16.86 -10.41 32.05
C ARG A 318 -16.03 -10.21 30.76
N THR A 319 -16.71 -10.30 29.63
CA THR A 319 -16.14 -10.05 28.29
C THR A 319 -17.01 -9.07 27.54
N GLY A 320 -16.42 -7.98 27.06
CA GLY A 320 -17.05 -6.99 26.19
C GLY A 320 -16.84 -7.31 24.71
N LEU A 321 -17.88 -7.09 23.89
CA LEU A 321 -17.83 -7.26 22.45
C LEU A 321 -18.46 -6.06 21.72
N LYS A 322 -17.93 -5.70 20.56
CA LYS A 322 -18.53 -4.75 19.63
C LYS A 322 -19.12 -5.48 18.44
N VAL A 323 -20.41 -5.36 18.22
CA VAL A 323 -21.17 -6.13 17.22
C VAL A 323 -21.67 -5.19 16.13
N GLY A 324 -21.19 -5.37 14.90
CA GLY A 324 -21.68 -4.65 13.71
C GLY A 324 -22.70 -5.49 12.96
N LEU A 325 -23.92 -4.97 12.79
CA LEU A 325 -25.00 -5.67 12.11
C LEU A 325 -24.94 -5.42 10.60
N ARG A 326 -24.65 -6.45 9.81
CA ARG A 326 -24.58 -6.33 8.36
C ARG A 326 -24.91 -7.67 7.69
N LYS A 327 -25.43 -7.60 6.46
CA LYS A 327 -25.60 -8.74 5.58
C LYS A 327 -24.71 -8.59 4.35
N PHE A 328 -23.85 -9.57 4.10
CA PHE A 328 -23.06 -9.67 2.87
C PHE A 328 -23.45 -10.95 2.13
N GLU A 329 -23.84 -10.81 0.88
CA GLU A 329 -24.36 -11.94 0.12
C GLU A 329 -24.00 -11.86 -1.36
N LEU A 330 -23.90 -13.01 -2.01
CA LEU A 330 -23.84 -13.15 -3.47
C LEU A 330 -25.27 -13.34 -4.00
N LYS A 331 -25.75 -12.39 -4.79
CA LYS A 331 -27.07 -12.44 -5.39
C LYS A 331 -27.04 -11.93 -6.82
N ASP A 332 -27.68 -12.64 -7.75
CA ASP A 332 -27.73 -12.27 -9.17
C ASP A 332 -26.32 -12.01 -9.76
N ARG A 333 -25.33 -12.79 -9.33
CA ARG A 333 -23.89 -12.71 -9.70
C ARG A 333 -23.23 -11.39 -9.26
N GLN A 334 -23.75 -10.74 -8.24
CA GLN A 334 -23.16 -9.54 -7.64
C GLN A 334 -23.00 -9.72 -6.14
N MET A 335 -21.94 -9.17 -5.60
CA MET A 335 -21.72 -9.06 -4.15
C MET A 335 -22.48 -7.85 -3.63
N LEU A 336 -23.37 -8.11 -2.67
CA LEU A 336 -24.23 -7.08 -2.07
C LEU A 336 -23.91 -6.93 -0.58
N LEU A 337 -23.74 -5.71 -0.13
CA LEU A 337 -23.71 -5.35 1.29
C LEU A 337 -25.00 -4.62 1.66
N ASN A 338 -25.74 -5.15 2.64
CA ASN A 338 -27.01 -4.58 3.08
C ASN A 338 -27.97 -4.31 1.90
N GLY A 339 -27.96 -5.21 0.91
CA GLY A 339 -28.79 -5.12 -0.30
C GLY A 339 -28.28 -4.20 -1.40
N GLN A 340 -27.14 -3.52 -1.22
CA GLN A 340 -26.53 -2.63 -2.22
C GLN A 340 -25.30 -3.28 -2.83
N ARG A 341 -25.12 -3.10 -4.18
CA ARG A 341 -23.95 -3.56 -4.90
C ARG A 341 -22.69 -2.86 -4.41
N ILE A 342 -21.74 -3.58 -3.83
CA ILE A 342 -20.46 -3.03 -3.37
C ILE A 342 -19.49 -2.82 -4.53
N VAL A 343 -18.66 -1.76 -4.43
CA VAL A 343 -17.43 -1.58 -5.22
C VAL A 343 -16.26 -1.46 -4.25
N PHE A 344 -15.32 -2.38 -4.34
CA PHE A 344 -14.10 -2.35 -3.54
C PHE A 344 -13.15 -1.27 -4.07
N LYS A 345 -12.83 -0.32 -3.22
CA LYS A 345 -11.83 0.74 -3.40
C LYS A 345 -10.70 0.40 -2.44
N GLY A 346 -9.99 -0.67 -2.75
CA GLY A 346 -9.12 -1.38 -1.82
C GLY A 346 -7.63 -1.13 -2.01
N VAL A 347 -6.87 -1.52 -0.99
CA VAL A 347 -5.42 -1.68 -1.03
C VAL A 347 -5.04 -3.02 -0.41
N ASN A 348 -3.96 -3.62 -0.87
CA ASN A 348 -3.27 -4.68 -0.16
C ASN A 348 -2.42 -4.07 0.95
N ARG A 349 -2.33 -4.72 2.11
CA ARG A 349 -1.56 -4.23 3.24
C ARG A 349 -0.76 -5.35 3.87
N HIS A 350 0.57 -5.22 3.80
CA HIS A 350 1.47 -5.90 4.70
C HIS A 350 1.60 -5.14 6.04
N GLU A 351 1.83 -5.87 7.13
CA GLU A 351 2.23 -5.27 8.40
C GLU A 351 3.69 -4.85 8.32
N TRP A 352 3.96 -3.54 8.37
CA TRP A 352 5.31 -3.03 8.25
C TRP A 352 5.60 -1.78 9.09
N SER A 353 6.79 -1.77 9.68
CA SER A 353 7.46 -0.60 10.23
C SER A 353 8.92 -0.60 9.76
N CYS A 354 9.38 0.48 9.16
CA CYS A 354 10.75 0.58 8.67
C CYS A 354 11.83 0.41 9.74
N ARG A 355 11.46 0.42 11.02
CA ARG A 355 12.37 0.30 12.16
C ARG A 355 12.32 -1.07 12.85
N THR A 356 11.17 -1.72 12.82
CA THR A 356 10.90 -2.93 13.61
C THR A 356 10.40 -4.11 12.78
N GLY A 357 10.32 -3.97 11.44
CA GLY A 357 9.78 -5.01 10.57
C GLY A 357 8.28 -5.17 10.77
N ARG A 358 7.78 -6.42 10.85
CA ARG A 358 6.35 -6.71 11.09
C ARG A 358 5.90 -6.52 12.56
N THR A 359 6.77 -6.05 13.43
CA THR A 359 6.39 -5.60 14.77
C THR A 359 5.86 -4.17 14.67
N VAL A 360 4.56 -4.03 14.40
CA VAL A 360 3.91 -2.73 14.15
C VAL A 360 3.24 -2.23 15.45
N SER A 361 3.47 -0.97 15.80
CA SER A 361 2.85 -0.37 16.98
C SER A 361 1.37 -0.04 16.77
N ARG A 362 0.61 0.08 17.88
CA ARG A 362 -0.81 0.52 17.82
C ARG A 362 -0.97 1.90 17.20
N GLU A 363 -0.02 2.81 17.42
CA GLU A 363 0.00 4.15 16.83
C GLU A 363 0.19 4.10 15.31
N GLU A 364 1.05 3.20 14.82
CA GLU A 364 1.27 2.99 13.38
C GLU A 364 0.03 2.39 12.71
N MET A 365 -0.59 1.36 13.30
CA MET A 365 -1.85 0.78 12.80
C MET A 365 -2.98 1.81 12.75
N LEU A 366 -3.12 2.63 13.80
CA LEU A 366 -4.12 3.71 13.84
C LEU A 366 -3.84 4.77 12.78
N TRP A 367 -2.56 5.09 12.53
CA TRP A 367 -2.19 6.00 11.46
C TRP A 367 -2.57 5.44 10.10
N ASP A 368 -2.27 4.16 9.85
CA ASP A 368 -2.61 3.47 8.60
C ASP A 368 -4.11 3.57 8.32
N VAL A 369 -4.97 3.19 9.26
CA VAL A 369 -6.43 3.22 9.11
C VAL A 369 -6.93 4.65 8.85
N LYS A 370 -6.44 5.65 9.60
CA LYS A 370 -6.83 7.06 9.39
C LYS A 370 -6.36 7.58 8.03
N ASN A 371 -5.16 7.20 7.58
CA ASN A 371 -4.63 7.60 6.29
C ASN A 371 -5.44 6.98 5.14
N LEU A 372 -5.80 5.70 5.23
CA LEU A 372 -6.66 5.03 4.26
C LEU A 372 -8.02 5.73 4.16
N LYS A 373 -8.68 6.00 5.27
CA LYS A 373 -9.96 6.76 5.31
C LYS A 373 -9.82 8.16 4.71
N ALA A 374 -8.71 8.86 4.99
CA ALA A 374 -8.43 10.18 4.45
C ALA A 374 -8.12 10.18 2.94
N HIS A 375 -7.96 9.01 2.31
CA HIS A 375 -7.76 8.86 0.88
C HIS A 375 -8.89 8.07 0.18
N ASN A 376 -10.10 8.06 0.79
CA ASN A 376 -11.31 7.43 0.26
C ASN A 376 -11.21 5.91 0.05
N VAL A 377 -10.21 5.25 0.63
CA VAL A 377 -10.11 3.79 0.64
C VAL A 377 -11.23 3.24 1.52
N ASN A 378 -11.94 2.21 1.03
CA ASN A 378 -13.02 1.56 1.76
C ASN A 378 -12.73 0.10 2.13
N ALA A 379 -11.65 -0.49 1.60
CA ALA A 379 -11.33 -1.90 1.79
C ALA A 379 -9.83 -2.16 1.93
N VAL A 380 -9.48 -3.24 2.64
CA VAL A 380 -8.12 -3.75 2.80
C VAL A 380 -8.14 -5.26 2.58
N ARG A 381 -7.18 -5.80 1.82
CA ARG A 381 -6.83 -7.22 1.84
C ARG A 381 -5.62 -7.37 2.76
N THR A 382 -5.74 -8.26 3.76
CA THR A 382 -4.62 -8.57 4.67
C THR A 382 -3.64 -9.46 3.93
N SER A 383 -2.72 -8.86 3.22
CA SER A 383 -1.77 -9.59 2.37
C SER A 383 -0.54 -10.02 3.15
N HIS A 384 -0.19 -11.33 3.22
CA HIS A 384 -0.95 -12.51 2.80
C HIS A 384 -1.07 -13.42 4.02
N TYR A 385 -1.61 -12.87 5.10
CA TYR A 385 -1.74 -13.51 6.42
C TYR A 385 -2.71 -12.74 7.32
N PRO A 386 -3.18 -13.34 8.42
CA PRO A 386 -4.02 -12.63 9.41
C PRO A 386 -3.25 -11.51 10.11
N ASP A 387 -3.72 -10.26 9.94
CA ASP A 387 -3.17 -9.08 10.62
C ASP A 387 -3.34 -9.15 12.14
N ASP A 388 -2.69 -8.24 12.88
CA ASP A 388 -2.89 -8.06 14.31
C ASP A 388 -4.38 -7.81 14.62
N PRO A 389 -4.99 -8.48 15.62
CA PRO A 389 -6.39 -8.28 15.99
C PRO A 389 -6.77 -6.83 16.25
N TYR A 390 -5.84 -6.01 16.75
CA TYR A 390 -6.08 -4.58 16.95
C TYR A 390 -6.32 -3.83 15.63
N PHE A 391 -5.66 -4.21 14.54
CA PHE A 391 -5.92 -3.63 13.23
C PHE A 391 -7.34 -3.96 12.75
N LEU A 392 -7.81 -5.19 12.96
CA LEU A 392 -9.18 -5.58 12.64
C LEU A 392 -10.22 -4.83 13.48
N GLN A 393 -9.94 -4.64 14.78
CA GLN A 393 -10.76 -3.79 15.64
C GLN A 393 -10.85 -2.36 15.10
N LEU A 394 -9.74 -1.78 14.64
CA LEU A 394 -9.76 -0.46 14.01
C LEU A 394 -10.57 -0.46 12.70
N CYS A 395 -10.52 -1.53 11.90
CA CYS A 395 -11.35 -1.66 10.70
C CYS A 395 -12.85 -1.68 11.04
N ASP A 396 -13.24 -2.35 12.13
CA ASP A 396 -14.62 -2.35 12.63
C ASP A 396 -15.06 -0.94 13.05
N GLU A 397 -14.23 -0.22 13.80
CA GLU A 397 -14.55 1.09 14.40
C GLU A 397 -14.51 2.24 13.39
N TYR A 398 -13.59 2.18 12.43
CA TYR A 398 -13.41 3.24 11.44
C TYR A 398 -14.14 2.95 10.11
N GLY A 399 -14.60 1.74 9.93
CA GLY A 399 -15.32 1.30 8.73
C GLY A 399 -14.39 1.06 7.53
N LEU A 400 -13.68 -0.05 7.54
CA LEU A 400 -12.96 -0.60 6.38
C LEU A 400 -13.45 -2.03 6.15
N TYR A 401 -13.79 -2.37 4.92
CA TYR A 401 -14.06 -3.77 4.54
C TYR A 401 -12.77 -4.55 4.50
N VAL A 402 -12.81 -5.82 4.89
CA VAL A 402 -11.62 -6.66 4.95
C VAL A 402 -11.83 -7.94 4.16
N ILE A 403 -10.86 -8.29 3.31
CA ILE A 403 -10.61 -9.66 2.89
C ILE A 403 -9.57 -10.21 3.88
N GLY A 404 -10.01 -11.11 4.77
CA GLY A 404 -9.14 -11.80 5.73
C GLY A 404 -8.45 -12.97 5.05
N GLU A 405 -7.12 -12.98 4.99
CA GLU A 405 -6.38 -13.96 4.22
C GLU A 405 -5.62 -14.94 5.10
N THR A 406 -5.74 -16.21 4.76
CA THR A 406 -5.00 -17.30 5.42
C THR A 406 -3.51 -17.16 5.16
N ASN A 407 -2.69 -17.43 6.18
CA ASN A 407 -1.22 -17.47 6.07
C ASN A 407 -0.80 -18.65 5.19
N LEU A 408 -0.89 -18.47 3.88
CA LEU A 408 -0.55 -19.49 2.89
C LEU A 408 -0.09 -18.85 1.58
N GLU A 409 1.17 -19.07 1.25
CA GLU A 409 1.74 -18.78 -0.06
C GLU A 409 2.81 -19.81 -0.40
N THR A 410 2.81 -20.29 -1.66
CA THR A 410 3.73 -21.34 -2.12
C THR A 410 4.27 -21.05 -3.52
N HIS A 411 4.39 -19.77 -3.87
CA HIS A 411 4.70 -19.25 -5.20
C HIS A 411 5.96 -19.91 -5.79
N GLY A 412 7.05 -19.99 -5.02
CA GLY A 412 8.30 -20.60 -5.44
C GLY A 412 8.24 -22.10 -5.74
N THR A 413 7.17 -22.81 -5.37
CA THR A 413 7.04 -24.24 -5.68
C THR A 413 6.56 -24.50 -7.12
N TRP A 414 5.97 -23.51 -7.81
CA TRP A 414 5.42 -23.74 -9.14
C TRP A 414 5.79 -22.67 -10.18
N GLN A 415 6.25 -21.46 -9.76
CA GLN A 415 6.57 -20.36 -10.68
C GLN A 415 8.03 -19.91 -10.67
N LYS A 416 8.83 -20.27 -9.68
CA LYS A 416 10.24 -19.84 -9.67
C LYS A 416 11.03 -20.43 -10.85
N LEU A 417 12.14 -19.79 -11.19
CA LEU A 417 13.06 -20.29 -12.22
C LEU A 417 13.55 -21.70 -11.88
N GLY A 418 13.25 -22.68 -12.74
CA GLY A 418 13.60 -24.09 -12.57
C GLY A 418 12.53 -24.93 -11.87
N ALA A 419 11.41 -24.38 -11.43
CA ALA A 419 10.23 -25.14 -11.07
C ALA A 419 9.67 -25.84 -12.31
N ASP A 420 9.31 -27.12 -12.18
CA ASP A 420 8.82 -27.91 -13.32
C ASP A 420 7.30 -28.03 -13.35
N GLY A 421 6.60 -27.45 -12.36
CA GLY A 421 5.14 -27.49 -12.20
C GLY A 421 4.58 -28.89 -11.98
N SER A 422 5.45 -29.85 -11.62
CA SER A 422 5.03 -31.25 -11.35
C SER A 422 4.34 -31.35 -9.99
N ASP A 423 3.53 -32.39 -9.83
CA ASP A 423 2.86 -32.72 -8.55
C ASP A 423 3.85 -32.96 -7.41
N GLU A 424 5.11 -33.28 -7.72
CA GLU A 424 6.17 -33.47 -6.71
C GLU A 424 6.67 -32.14 -6.13
N TRP A 425 6.56 -31.02 -6.86
CA TRP A 425 7.02 -29.71 -6.47
C TRP A 425 5.90 -28.80 -5.99
N THR A 426 4.72 -28.89 -6.61
CA THR A 426 3.60 -27.97 -6.35
C THR A 426 2.97 -28.21 -4.97
N LEU A 427 2.92 -27.15 -4.15
CA LEU A 427 2.26 -27.14 -2.85
C LEU A 427 1.04 -26.19 -2.85
N PRO A 428 0.02 -26.47 -2.01
CA PRO A 428 -0.24 -27.75 -1.34
C PRO A 428 -0.81 -28.80 -2.30
N GLY A 429 -1.31 -28.42 -3.48
CA GLY A 429 -1.84 -29.31 -4.50
C GLY A 429 -2.88 -30.29 -3.96
N ALA A 430 -2.63 -31.59 -4.14
CA ALA A 430 -3.42 -32.68 -3.57
C ALA A 430 -2.57 -33.57 -2.63
N ARG A 431 -1.48 -33.04 -2.09
CA ARG A 431 -0.51 -33.75 -1.26
C ARG A 431 -1.05 -33.98 0.15
N PRO A 432 -1.33 -35.21 0.57
CA PRO A 432 -2.03 -35.50 1.83
C PRO A 432 -1.23 -35.10 3.07
N GLU A 433 0.11 -35.15 3.02
CA GLU A 433 1.00 -34.80 4.14
C GLU A 433 0.96 -33.30 4.51
N TRP A 434 0.51 -32.43 3.60
CA TRP A 434 0.40 -31.00 3.83
C TRP A 434 -1.00 -30.54 4.22
N ARG A 435 -1.99 -31.40 4.00
CA ARG A 435 -3.41 -31.07 4.10
C ARG A 435 -3.80 -30.50 5.46
N GLU A 436 -3.41 -31.19 6.54
CA GLU A 436 -3.83 -30.81 7.88
C GLU A 436 -3.19 -29.48 8.31
N ASN A 437 -1.91 -29.25 7.98
CA ASN A 437 -1.23 -27.96 8.24
C ASN A 437 -1.97 -26.79 7.54
N VAL A 438 -2.34 -26.97 6.27
CA VAL A 438 -3.05 -25.95 5.49
C VAL A 438 -4.45 -25.67 6.06
N LEU A 439 -5.20 -26.71 6.46
CA LEU A 439 -6.53 -26.53 7.03
C LEU A 439 -6.49 -25.89 8.42
N ALA A 440 -5.50 -26.23 9.25
CA ALA A 440 -5.32 -25.64 10.57
C ALA A 440 -5.04 -24.12 10.52
N ARG A 441 -4.35 -23.63 9.49
CA ARG A 441 -4.13 -22.18 9.26
C ARG A 441 -5.44 -21.44 8.98
N ALA A 442 -6.32 -22.04 8.18
CA ALA A 442 -7.64 -21.49 7.91
C ALA A 442 -8.53 -21.49 9.17
N GLU A 443 -8.51 -22.58 9.94
CA GLU A 443 -9.22 -22.68 11.20
C GLU A 443 -8.74 -21.64 12.21
N ALA A 444 -7.42 -21.51 12.40
CA ALA A 444 -6.83 -20.54 13.32
C ALA A 444 -7.26 -19.11 12.99
N MET A 445 -7.25 -18.70 11.71
CA MET A 445 -7.71 -17.38 11.27
C MET A 445 -9.21 -17.21 11.52
N LEU A 446 -10.06 -18.15 11.07
CA LEU A 446 -11.49 -18.03 11.19
C LEU A 446 -11.92 -17.97 12.65
N GLU A 447 -11.46 -18.89 13.47
CA GLU A 447 -11.87 -18.97 14.89
C GLU A 447 -11.46 -17.70 15.64
N ARG A 448 -10.24 -17.18 15.40
CA ARG A 448 -9.77 -15.92 16.01
C ARG A 448 -10.64 -14.72 15.62
N ASP A 449 -10.98 -14.60 14.32
CA ASP A 449 -11.45 -13.35 13.72
C ASP A 449 -12.96 -13.37 13.36
N LYS A 450 -13.68 -14.47 13.60
CA LYS A 450 -15.09 -14.71 13.17
C LYS A 450 -16.10 -13.65 13.63
N ASN A 451 -15.79 -12.87 14.66
CA ASN A 451 -16.69 -11.86 15.23
C ASN A 451 -16.50 -10.46 14.64
N HIS A 452 -15.46 -10.21 13.80
CA HIS A 452 -15.23 -8.90 13.20
C HIS A 452 -16.20 -8.62 12.04
N PRO A 453 -17.07 -7.58 12.14
CA PRO A 453 -17.99 -7.21 11.06
C PRO A 453 -17.26 -6.68 9.82
N ALA A 454 -16.04 -6.16 9.96
CA ALA A 454 -15.21 -5.67 8.85
C ALA A 454 -14.88 -6.78 7.84
N ILE A 455 -14.67 -8.01 8.29
CA ILE A 455 -14.35 -9.14 7.39
C ILE A 455 -15.59 -9.53 6.60
N LEU A 456 -15.57 -9.31 5.30
CA LEU A 456 -16.63 -9.68 4.37
C LEU A 456 -16.35 -11.00 3.64
N ILE A 457 -15.06 -11.30 3.44
CA ILE A 457 -14.59 -12.40 2.59
C ILE A 457 -13.45 -13.10 3.33
N TRP A 458 -13.50 -14.43 3.36
CA TRP A 458 -12.38 -15.29 3.74
C TRP A 458 -11.58 -15.66 2.50
N SER A 459 -10.27 -15.48 2.53
CA SER A 459 -9.38 -15.84 1.42
C SER A 459 -8.53 -17.06 1.79
N CYS A 460 -8.42 -18.00 0.84
CA CYS A 460 -7.69 -19.25 1.04
C CYS A 460 -6.16 -19.06 1.05
N GLY A 461 -5.65 -17.88 0.73
CA GLY A 461 -4.23 -17.58 0.64
C GLY A 461 -3.88 -16.86 -0.65
N ASN A 462 -2.59 -16.82 -0.95
CA ASN A 462 -2.01 -16.13 -2.10
C ASN A 462 -1.16 -17.09 -2.93
N GLU A 463 -1.05 -16.83 -4.21
CA GLU A 463 -0.10 -17.39 -5.20
C GLU A 463 0.33 -18.87 -4.97
N SER A 464 -0.61 -19.67 -4.51
CA SER A 464 -0.48 -21.14 -4.44
C SER A 464 -1.26 -21.76 -5.60
N HIS A 465 -0.65 -22.70 -6.29
CA HIS A 465 -1.33 -23.34 -7.41
C HIS A 465 -2.63 -24.05 -6.93
N GLY A 466 -3.77 -23.66 -7.50
CA GLY A 466 -5.06 -24.19 -7.11
C GLY A 466 -5.13 -25.73 -7.15
N GLY A 467 -5.91 -26.33 -6.25
CA GLY A 467 -6.00 -27.78 -6.14
C GLY A 467 -6.99 -28.26 -5.09
N LYS A 468 -7.00 -29.58 -4.86
CA LYS A 468 -7.95 -30.24 -3.95
C LYS A 468 -7.88 -29.68 -2.53
N THR A 469 -6.71 -29.46 -1.98
CA THR A 469 -6.53 -29.00 -0.60
C THR A 469 -7.12 -27.59 -0.41
N LEU A 470 -6.93 -26.68 -1.36
CA LEU A 470 -7.52 -25.34 -1.31
C LEU A 470 -9.04 -25.36 -1.51
N TRP A 471 -9.54 -26.28 -2.32
CA TRP A 471 -10.97 -26.49 -2.41
C TRP A 471 -11.55 -27.00 -1.08
N GLU A 472 -10.91 -27.95 -0.39
CA GLU A 472 -11.34 -28.44 0.93
C GLU A 472 -11.29 -27.32 1.97
N MET A 473 -10.30 -26.41 1.92
CA MET A 473 -10.24 -25.21 2.75
C MET A 473 -11.44 -24.29 2.50
N SER A 474 -11.79 -24.07 1.23
CA SER A 474 -12.94 -23.23 0.90
C SER A 474 -14.27 -23.83 1.41
N GLU A 475 -14.41 -25.15 1.37
CA GLU A 475 -15.57 -25.85 1.92
C GLU A 475 -15.60 -25.79 3.45
N TYR A 476 -14.44 -25.78 4.11
CA TYR A 476 -14.35 -25.53 5.55
C TYR A 476 -14.93 -24.15 5.90
N PHE A 477 -14.48 -23.07 5.22
CA PHE A 477 -15.02 -21.72 5.44
C PHE A 477 -16.53 -21.65 5.23
N ARG A 478 -17.06 -22.20 4.13
CA ARG A 478 -18.50 -22.18 3.83
C ARG A 478 -19.34 -22.92 4.84
N ARG A 479 -18.84 -24.05 5.35
CA ARG A 479 -19.55 -24.86 6.36
C ARG A 479 -19.57 -24.15 7.72
N THR A 480 -18.44 -23.55 8.12
CA THR A 480 -18.29 -22.94 9.44
C THR A 480 -18.91 -21.54 9.51
N ASP A 481 -18.71 -20.71 8.47
CA ASP A 481 -19.27 -19.36 8.40
C ASP A 481 -19.93 -19.05 7.05
N PRO A 482 -21.14 -19.53 6.79
CA PRO A 482 -21.86 -19.35 5.52
C PRO A 482 -22.31 -17.90 5.26
N ARG A 483 -22.04 -16.97 6.17
CA ARG A 483 -22.43 -15.55 6.08
C ARG A 483 -21.34 -14.67 5.44
N ARG A 484 -20.20 -15.26 5.07
CA ARG A 484 -19.12 -14.64 4.34
C ARG A 484 -18.84 -15.40 3.06
N LEU A 485 -18.36 -14.70 2.05
CA LEU A 485 -17.94 -15.32 0.80
C LEU A 485 -16.50 -15.81 0.92
N VAL A 486 -16.13 -16.71 0.01
CA VAL A 486 -14.77 -17.27 -0.07
C VAL A 486 -14.08 -16.80 -1.34
N HIS A 487 -12.85 -16.32 -1.20
CA HIS A 487 -11.99 -15.83 -2.28
C HIS A 487 -10.79 -16.76 -2.48
N TYR A 488 -10.43 -16.97 -3.73
CA TYR A 488 -9.13 -17.48 -4.12
C TYR A 488 -8.83 -17.18 -5.60
N GLU A 489 -7.69 -16.51 -5.88
CA GLU A 489 -7.32 -16.14 -7.27
C GLU A 489 -6.76 -17.31 -8.07
N GLY A 490 -6.15 -18.29 -7.42
CA GLY A 490 -5.53 -19.45 -8.07
C GLY A 490 -6.48 -20.31 -8.91
N ILE A 491 -7.80 -20.11 -8.82
CA ILE A 491 -8.76 -20.70 -9.76
C ILE A 491 -8.55 -20.22 -11.20
N PHE A 492 -7.89 -19.08 -11.40
CA PHE A 492 -7.51 -18.63 -12.73
C PHE A 492 -6.46 -19.54 -13.38
N TRP A 493 -5.50 -20.01 -12.61
CA TRP A 493 -4.41 -20.87 -13.07
C TRP A 493 -4.81 -22.34 -13.17
N ASN A 494 -5.66 -22.82 -12.24
CA ASN A 494 -6.14 -24.21 -12.23
C ASN A 494 -7.67 -24.26 -12.16
N ARG A 495 -8.30 -24.61 -13.28
CA ARG A 495 -9.76 -24.70 -13.44
C ARG A 495 -10.36 -26.05 -13.03
N GLU A 496 -9.60 -26.95 -12.41
CA GLU A 496 -10.12 -28.23 -11.93
C GLU A 496 -11.11 -28.06 -10.78
N TYR A 497 -10.86 -27.05 -9.89
CA TYR A 497 -11.72 -26.74 -8.74
C TYR A 497 -12.22 -25.28 -8.76
N PRO A 498 -13.05 -24.90 -9.76
CA PRO A 498 -13.47 -23.50 -9.90
C PRO A 498 -14.41 -23.06 -8.77
N ALA A 499 -15.00 -23.99 -8.01
CA ALA A 499 -15.84 -23.72 -6.85
C ALA A 499 -15.05 -23.28 -5.61
N THR A 500 -13.71 -23.32 -5.62
CA THR A 500 -12.89 -22.84 -4.53
C THR A 500 -13.16 -21.36 -4.20
N SER A 501 -13.45 -20.53 -5.21
CA SER A 501 -13.79 -19.11 -5.01
C SER A 501 -15.24 -18.80 -5.43
N ASP A 502 -15.92 -17.92 -4.72
CA ASP A 502 -17.28 -17.45 -5.05
C ASP A 502 -17.26 -16.33 -6.11
N MET A 503 -16.09 -15.78 -6.41
CA MET A 503 -15.87 -14.77 -7.43
C MET A 503 -14.71 -15.15 -8.33
N GLU A 504 -14.64 -14.57 -9.54
CA GLU A 504 -13.41 -14.54 -10.31
C GLU A 504 -12.48 -13.50 -9.74
N SER A 505 -11.20 -13.82 -9.71
CA SER A 505 -10.15 -12.91 -9.22
C SER A 505 -8.89 -13.08 -10.04
N GLN A 506 -8.24 -11.98 -10.36
CA GLN A 506 -7.00 -11.97 -11.12
C GLN A 506 -6.05 -10.88 -10.59
N MET A 507 -4.79 -11.01 -10.96
CA MET A 507 -3.73 -10.05 -10.66
C MET A 507 -3.29 -9.34 -11.94
N TYR A 508 -3.31 -8.02 -11.94
CA TYR A 508 -2.74 -7.11 -12.93
C TYR A 508 -3.24 -7.21 -14.40
N PRO A 509 -4.43 -7.76 -14.74
CA PRO A 509 -4.89 -7.68 -16.11
C PRO A 509 -5.24 -6.23 -16.46
N PRO A 510 -4.89 -5.75 -17.68
CA PRO A 510 -5.38 -4.48 -18.19
C PRO A 510 -6.91 -4.47 -18.31
N VAL A 511 -7.55 -3.31 -18.26
CA VAL A 511 -9.02 -3.17 -18.36
C VAL A 511 -9.57 -3.83 -19.63
N ALA A 512 -8.81 -3.80 -20.73
CA ALA A 512 -9.22 -4.46 -21.99
C ALA A 512 -9.36 -5.99 -21.84
N ASP A 513 -8.47 -6.61 -21.07
CA ASP A 513 -8.48 -8.05 -20.81
C ASP A 513 -9.60 -8.42 -19.84
N ILE A 514 -9.89 -7.58 -18.84
CA ILE A 514 -11.05 -7.75 -17.94
C ILE A 514 -12.35 -7.72 -18.76
N LYS A 515 -12.50 -6.75 -19.68
CA LYS A 515 -13.67 -6.65 -20.58
C LYS A 515 -13.85 -7.91 -21.41
N LYS A 516 -12.77 -8.43 -21.98
CA LYS A 516 -12.79 -9.67 -22.76
C LYS A 516 -13.14 -10.86 -21.89
N PHE A 517 -12.51 -11.00 -20.72
CA PHE A 517 -12.75 -12.11 -19.81
C PHE A 517 -14.22 -12.16 -19.36
N LEU A 518 -14.79 -11.03 -18.93
CA LEU A 518 -16.18 -10.97 -18.48
C LEU A 518 -17.20 -11.23 -19.61
N ALA A 519 -16.85 -10.90 -20.86
CA ALA A 519 -17.68 -11.25 -22.00
C ALA A 519 -17.72 -12.77 -22.27
N GLU A 520 -16.63 -13.47 -21.94
CA GLU A 520 -16.49 -14.94 -22.13
C GLU A 520 -16.95 -15.72 -20.89
N HIS A 521 -16.81 -15.15 -19.68
CA HIS A 521 -17.06 -15.79 -18.38
C HIS A 521 -17.93 -14.93 -17.45
N PRO A 522 -19.23 -14.76 -17.77
CA PRO A 522 -20.13 -13.91 -16.99
C PRO A 522 -20.78 -14.62 -15.79
N GLU A 523 -20.27 -15.77 -15.33
CA GLU A 523 -20.94 -16.63 -14.36
C GLU A 523 -20.80 -16.12 -12.92
N LYS A 524 -19.70 -15.42 -12.62
CA LYS A 524 -19.36 -14.91 -11.28
C LYS A 524 -19.08 -13.40 -11.30
N PRO A 525 -19.19 -12.71 -10.16
CA PRO A 525 -18.61 -11.39 -10.03
C PRO A 525 -17.09 -11.45 -10.16
N PHE A 526 -16.49 -10.33 -10.52
CA PHE A 526 -15.05 -10.20 -10.72
C PHE A 526 -14.47 -9.13 -9.80
N ILE A 527 -13.37 -9.44 -9.13
CA ILE A 527 -12.54 -8.46 -8.43
C ILE A 527 -11.08 -8.61 -8.88
N MET A 528 -10.30 -7.56 -8.71
CA MET A 528 -8.85 -7.67 -8.79
C MET A 528 -8.28 -7.74 -7.39
N CYS A 529 -7.78 -8.93 -6.98
CA CYS A 529 -7.12 -9.02 -5.69
C CYS A 529 -5.84 -8.17 -5.66
N GLU A 530 -5.21 -7.96 -6.82
CA GLU A 530 -4.08 -7.06 -6.99
C GLU A 530 -4.17 -6.33 -8.34
N TYR A 531 -3.93 -5.00 -8.31
CA TYR A 531 -3.83 -4.20 -9.52
C TYR A 531 -3.03 -2.92 -9.27
N SER A 532 -2.63 -2.25 -10.35
CA SER A 532 -1.95 -0.96 -10.30
C SER A 532 -0.73 -1.00 -9.38
N HIS A 533 0.24 -1.86 -9.74
CA HIS A 533 1.48 -2.09 -8.98
C HIS A 533 2.22 -0.78 -8.69
N ALA A 534 2.29 -0.40 -7.41
CA ALA A 534 2.66 0.95 -7.00
C ALA A 534 4.18 1.18 -6.84
N MET A 535 5.01 0.35 -7.45
CA MET A 535 6.47 0.40 -7.34
C MET A 535 7.05 1.71 -7.88
N GLY A 536 7.82 2.40 -7.06
CA GLY A 536 8.47 3.65 -7.43
C GLY A 536 7.48 4.73 -7.87
N ASN A 537 7.74 5.40 -9.01
CA ASN A 537 6.84 6.38 -9.60
C ASN A 537 5.93 5.70 -10.64
N SER A 538 4.72 5.35 -10.24
CA SER A 538 3.78 4.48 -10.94
C SER A 538 2.32 4.91 -10.71
N ASN A 539 1.35 3.97 -10.76
CA ASN A 539 -0.10 4.18 -10.66
C ASN A 539 -0.68 5.04 -11.80
N GLY A 540 -0.05 5.05 -12.97
CA GLY A 540 -0.64 5.59 -14.20
C GLY A 540 -1.87 4.77 -14.60
N GLY A 541 -2.93 5.42 -15.12
CA GLY A 541 -4.13 4.73 -15.60
C GLY A 541 -5.09 4.21 -14.53
N ILE A 542 -4.86 4.47 -13.23
CA ILE A 542 -5.73 3.98 -12.13
C ILE A 542 -7.21 4.33 -12.31
N THR A 543 -7.50 5.47 -12.93
CA THR A 543 -8.88 5.92 -13.19
C THR A 543 -9.63 5.01 -14.16
N ASP A 544 -8.95 4.34 -15.07
CA ASP A 544 -9.59 3.45 -16.04
C ASP A 544 -10.24 2.26 -15.36
N TYR A 545 -9.55 1.68 -14.38
CA TYR A 545 -10.05 0.58 -13.56
C TYR A 545 -11.22 1.02 -12.67
N THR A 546 -11.09 2.18 -12.03
CA THR A 546 -12.12 2.65 -11.10
C THR A 546 -13.39 3.10 -11.81
N GLU A 547 -13.29 3.72 -12.98
CA GLU A 547 -14.46 4.08 -13.80
C GLU A 547 -15.15 2.83 -14.36
N TYR A 548 -14.39 1.84 -14.81
CA TYR A 548 -14.96 0.61 -15.35
C TYR A 548 -15.81 -0.16 -14.31
N ALA A 549 -15.50 -0.05 -13.03
CA ALA A 549 -16.31 -0.65 -11.96
C ALA A 549 -17.74 -0.04 -11.83
N TYR A 550 -17.96 1.13 -12.40
CA TYR A 550 -19.28 1.76 -12.47
C TYR A 550 -19.97 1.55 -13.84
N GLU A 551 -19.24 1.09 -14.85
CA GLU A 551 -19.76 0.75 -16.18
C GLU A 551 -20.22 -0.71 -16.25
N GLU A 552 -19.43 -1.65 -15.64
CA GLU A 552 -19.67 -3.09 -15.70
C GLU A 552 -20.16 -3.63 -14.33
N PRO A 553 -21.42 -4.09 -14.25
CA PRO A 553 -21.99 -4.56 -13.00
C PRO A 553 -21.27 -5.77 -12.36
N LEU A 554 -20.65 -6.63 -13.16
CA LEU A 554 -19.91 -7.78 -12.65
C LEU A 554 -18.50 -7.42 -12.13
N TYR A 555 -17.91 -6.34 -12.61
CA TYR A 555 -16.62 -5.88 -12.11
C TYR A 555 -16.80 -5.00 -10.87
N GLN A 556 -16.45 -5.52 -9.70
CA GLN A 556 -16.73 -4.88 -8.42
C GLN A 556 -15.48 -4.26 -7.76
N GLY A 557 -14.53 -3.78 -8.57
CA GLY A 557 -13.34 -3.08 -8.12
C GLY A 557 -12.18 -4.02 -7.75
N GLY A 558 -11.30 -3.55 -6.87
CA GLY A 558 -10.10 -4.31 -6.53
C GLY A 558 -9.23 -3.64 -5.46
N PHE A 559 -8.02 -4.21 -5.29
CA PHE A 559 -7.07 -3.85 -4.26
C PHE A 559 -5.72 -3.50 -4.89
N ILE A 560 -5.26 -2.25 -4.72
CA ILE A 560 -3.98 -1.79 -5.24
C ILE A 560 -2.85 -2.56 -4.56
N TRP A 561 -1.89 -3.06 -5.31
CA TRP A 561 -0.63 -3.55 -4.79
C TRP A 561 0.41 -2.43 -4.82
N GLU A 562 0.95 -1.94 -3.67
CA GLU A 562 0.39 -2.13 -2.35
C GLU A 562 0.39 -0.81 -1.54
N TYR A 563 0.06 -0.88 -0.26
CA TYR A 563 -0.11 0.32 0.56
C TYR A 563 1.21 0.99 0.93
N MET A 564 2.25 0.24 1.33
CA MET A 564 3.46 0.81 1.92
C MET A 564 4.76 0.19 1.37
N ASP A 565 5.75 1.03 1.06
CA ASP A 565 7.12 0.59 0.80
C ASP A 565 7.73 -0.14 2.02
N HIS A 566 8.37 -1.28 1.82
CA HIS A 566 9.00 -2.08 2.88
C HIS A 566 10.50 -1.80 3.04
N GLY A 567 10.94 -0.56 2.80
CA GLY A 567 12.31 -0.15 3.07
C GLY A 567 12.64 -0.17 4.57
N ILE A 568 13.86 -0.57 4.91
CA ILE A 568 14.38 -0.58 6.29
C ILE A 568 15.12 0.71 6.56
N ALA A 569 14.79 1.40 7.66
CA ALA A 569 15.44 2.64 8.05
C ALA A 569 16.93 2.43 8.31
N MET A 570 17.76 3.23 7.64
CA MET A 570 19.20 3.19 7.77
C MET A 570 19.79 4.59 7.90
N THR A 571 21.04 4.64 8.29
CA THR A 571 21.87 5.86 8.20
C THR A 571 22.86 5.65 7.05
N ASP A 572 22.85 6.58 6.10
CA ASP A 572 23.75 6.53 4.96
C ASP A 572 25.24 6.76 5.36
N PRO A 573 26.20 6.56 4.44
CA PRO A 573 27.62 6.80 4.73
C PRO A 573 27.96 8.23 5.17
N ASP A 574 27.11 9.21 4.86
CA ASP A 574 27.26 10.61 5.24
C ASP A 574 26.56 10.96 6.58
N GLY A 575 25.94 9.98 7.23
CA GLY A 575 25.23 10.14 8.50
C GLY A 575 23.81 10.68 8.36
N LYS A 576 23.21 10.65 7.13
CA LYS A 576 21.83 11.09 6.90
C LYS A 576 20.86 9.88 6.97
N PRO A 577 19.63 10.11 7.43
CA PRO A 577 18.61 9.08 7.39
C PRO A 577 18.23 8.72 5.95
N GLY A 578 18.04 7.42 5.69
CA GLY A 578 17.63 6.84 4.41
C GLY A 578 16.95 5.50 4.61
N PHE A 579 16.74 4.78 3.52
CA PHE A 579 16.15 3.45 3.54
C PHE A 579 17.02 2.47 2.75
N ALA A 580 17.14 1.27 3.29
CA ALA A 580 17.71 0.10 2.64
C ALA A 580 16.59 -0.74 2.02
N TYR A 581 16.91 -1.45 0.95
CA TYR A 581 16.06 -2.45 0.31
C TYR A 581 16.82 -3.76 0.08
N GLY A 582 16.21 -4.76 -0.55
CA GLY A 582 16.81 -6.07 -0.75
C GLY A 582 18.20 -6.02 -1.38
N GLY A 583 19.14 -6.80 -0.85
CA GLY A 583 20.53 -6.85 -1.27
C GLY A 583 21.49 -5.93 -0.52
N ASP A 584 20.99 -4.91 0.17
CA ASP A 584 21.82 -3.93 0.89
C ASP A 584 22.52 -4.54 2.12
N PHE A 585 21.97 -5.61 2.65
CA PHE A 585 22.56 -6.36 3.77
C PHE A 585 23.45 -7.52 3.31
N GLY A 586 23.72 -7.63 2.00
CA GLY A 586 24.48 -8.74 1.42
C GLY A 586 23.65 -10.01 1.24
N ASP A 587 22.36 -9.94 1.41
CA ASP A 587 21.40 -11.03 1.22
C ASP A 587 21.40 -11.51 -0.24
N ARG A 588 21.41 -12.83 -0.42
CA ARG A 588 21.40 -13.53 -1.72
C ARG A 588 20.69 -14.89 -1.55
N PRO A 589 19.79 -15.30 -2.50
CA PRO A 589 19.27 -14.48 -3.63
C PRO A 589 18.54 -13.24 -3.14
N THR A 590 18.21 -12.28 -4.02
CA THR A 590 17.42 -11.11 -3.66
C THR A 590 16.74 -10.50 -4.88
N ASP A 591 15.54 -10.01 -4.72
CA ASP A 591 14.77 -9.27 -5.73
C ASP A 591 14.88 -7.74 -5.56
N ARG A 592 15.86 -7.28 -4.76
CA ARG A 592 16.29 -5.88 -4.62
C ARG A 592 15.17 -4.93 -4.21
N GLU A 593 14.95 -3.88 -5.03
CA GLU A 593 14.00 -2.80 -4.81
C GLU A 593 12.51 -3.20 -5.00
N PHE A 594 12.21 -4.44 -5.36
CA PHE A 594 10.81 -4.89 -5.44
C PHE A 594 10.06 -4.78 -4.11
N CYS A 595 10.76 -4.76 -2.97
CA CYS A 595 10.16 -4.51 -1.67
C CYS A 595 9.74 -3.03 -1.43
N VAL A 596 9.93 -2.13 -2.40
CA VAL A 596 9.53 -0.72 -2.28
C VAL A 596 8.51 -0.37 -3.37
N ASP A 597 7.35 -0.95 -3.26
CA ASP A 597 6.24 -0.93 -4.20
C ASP A 597 4.94 -0.36 -3.60
N GLY A 598 5.07 0.49 -2.57
CA GLY A 598 3.95 1.07 -1.83
C GLY A 598 3.47 2.43 -2.33
N LEU A 599 2.22 2.74 -2.01
CA LEU A 599 1.59 4.06 -2.17
C LEU A 599 2.18 5.10 -1.22
N VAL A 600 2.67 4.68 -0.06
CA VAL A 600 3.34 5.53 0.93
C VAL A 600 4.78 5.07 1.14
N LEU A 601 5.65 6.00 1.52
CA LEU A 601 7.05 5.71 1.84
C LEU A 601 7.18 4.89 3.14
N PRO A 602 8.33 4.22 3.39
CA PRO A 602 8.51 3.35 4.55
C PRO A 602 8.28 4.05 5.91
N ASP A 603 8.45 5.36 5.96
CA ASP A 603 8.23 6.20 7.15
C ASP A 603 6.81 6.82 7.21
N ARG A 604 5.86 6.27 6.45
CA ARG A 604 4.45 6.71 6.39
C ARG A 604 4.21 8.10 5.77
N ARG A 605 5.18 8.67 5.04
CA ARG A 605 4.93 9.86 4.22
C ARG A 605 4.14 9.48 2.96
N ASN A 606 3.04 10.19 2.72
CA ASN A 606 2.25 10.02 1.50
C ASN A 606 3.04 10.46 0.26
N THR A 607 3.07 9.60 -0.77
CA THR A 607 3.59 9.95 -2.09
C THR A 607 2.52 10.66 -2.94
N PRO A 608 2.85 11.27 -4.09
CA PRO A 608 1.86 11.82 -5.01
C PRO A 608 0.83 10.80 -5.53
N LYS A 609 1.14 9.50 -5.49
CA LYS A 609 0.22 8.41 -5.84
C LYS A 609 -1.05 8.42 -4.97
N MET A 610 -0.91 8.73 -3.68
CA MET A 610 -2.05 8.82 -2.75
C MET A 610 -3.04 9.92 -3.12
N ASP A 611 -2.60 11.02 -3.73
CA ASP A 611 -3.51 12.07 -4.22
C ASP A 611 -4.36 11.56 -5.39
N ALA A 612 -3.77 10.77 -6.29
CA ALA A 612 -4.47 10.12 -7.40
C ALA A 612 -5.47 9.06 -6.90
N VAL A 613 -5.06 8.22 -5.94
CA VAL A 613 -5.93 7.23 -5.29
C VAL A 613 -7.12 7.92 -4.63
N LYS A 614 -6.90 9.00 -3.88
CA LYS A 614 -7.98 9.77 -3.26
C LYS A 614 -9.03 10.25 -4.27
N ALA A 615 -8.58 10.75 -5.41
CA ALA A 615 -9.46 11.23 -6.48
C ALA A 615 -10.16 10.07 -7.20
N ALA A 616 -9.44 9.00 -7.54
CA ALA A 616 -10.00 7.82 -8.22
C ALA A 616 -11.03 7.08 -7.34
N TYR A 617 -10.84 7.08 -6.03
CA TYR A 617 -11.72 6.45 -5.04
C TYR A 617 -12.79 7.42 -4.47
N ALA A 618 -12.92 8.62 -5.05
CA ALA A 618 -13.89 9.58 -4.54
C ALA A 618 -15.32 9.01 -4.45
N PRO A 619 -16.06 9.34 -3.38
CA PRO A 619 -17.44 8.88 -3.20
C PRO A 619 -18.46 9.62 -4.09
N LEU A 620 -18.00 10.65 -4.79
CA LEU A 620 -18.79 11.46 -5.73
C LEU A 620 -17.97 11.67 -6.99
N LYS A 621 -18.58 11.47 -8.17
CA LYS A 621 -18.02 11.94 -9.44
C LYS A 621 -18.59 13.31 -9.76
N ILE A 622 -17.72 14.32 -9.85
CA ILE A 622 -18.11 15.70 -10.13
C ILE A 622 -17.54 16.11 -11.47
N THR A 623 -18.38 16.21 -12.48
CA THR A 623 -18.03 16.65 -13.83
C THR A 623 -18.59 18.05 -14.07
N LEU A 624 -17.78 18.98 -14.59
CA LEU A 624 -18.18 20.33 -14.83
C LEU A 624 -18.27 20.62 -16.35
N THR A 625 -19.30 21.33 -16.76
CA THR A 625 -19.36 22.07 -18.02
C THR A 625 -19.06 23.55 -17.75
N ASP A 626 -19.25 24.42 -18.72
CA ASP A 626 -19.07 25.88 -18.53
C ASP A 626 -20.18 26.52 -17.68
N THR A 627 -21.29 25.83 -17.45
CA THR A 627 -22.49 26.39 -16.82
C THR A 627 -23.06 25.58 -15.65
N GLU A 628 -22.72 24.32 -15.56
CA GLU A 628 -23.27 23.42 -14.55
C GLU A 628 -22.26 22.37 -14.02
N ALA A 629 -22.56 21.86 -12.83
CA ALA A 629 -21.95 20.70 -12.25
C ALA A 629 -22.90 19.51 -12.35
N VAL A 630 -22.42 18.40 -12.90
CA VAL A 630 -23.08 17.09 -12.90
C VAL A 630 -22.44 16.26 -11.80
N ILE A 631 -23.22 15.88 -10.80
CA ILE A 631 -22.72 15.13 -9.63
C ILE A 631 -23.41 13.77 -9.55
N GLU A 632 -22.65 12.72 -9.73
CA GLU A 632 -23.06 11.33 -9.52
C GLU A 632 -22.70 10.91 -8.09
N ASN A 633 -23.70 10.47 -7.33
CA ASN A 633 -23.50 9.98 -5.97
C ASN A 633 -23.09 8.48 -5.97
N ARG A 634 -21.82 8.21 -5.77
CA ARG A 634 -21.20 6.86 -5.73
C ARG A 634 -21.08 6.29 -4.32
N ASN A 635 -21.67 6.93 -3.31
CA ASN A 635 -21.83 6.31 -1.99
C ASN A 635 -22.82 5.14 -2.08
N LEU A 636 -22.73 4.21 -1.12
CA LEU A 636 -23.72 3.12 -0.98
C LEU A 636 -24.91 3.52 -0.11
N PHE A 637 -24.67 4.32 0.94
CA PHE A 637 -25.65 4.61 1.99
C PHE A 637 -25.75 6.09 2.35
N THR A 638 -24.84 6.95 1.84
CA THR A 638 -24.76 8.37 2.22
C THR A 638 -25.39 9.25 1.13
N ASP A 639 -26.42 10.02 1.49
CA ASP A 639 -27.02 11.03 0.61
C ASP A 639 -26.07 12.22 0.39
N LEU A 640 -26.18 12.88 -0.77
CA LEU A 640 -25.37 14.03 -1.16
C LEU A 640 -25.50 15.20 -0.16
N ASN A 641 -26.63 15.33 0.54
CA ASN A 641 -26.84 16.39 1.54
C ASN A 641 -25.92 16.27 2.77
N ALA A 642 -25.17 15.16 2.92
CA ALA A 642 -24.10 15.03 3.90
C ALA A 642 -22.91 15.95 3.60
N TYR A 643 -22.85 16.54 2.41
CA TYR A 643 -21.78 17.41 1.93
C TYR A 643 -22.24 18.83 1.70
N ASP A 644 -21.38 19.81 1.96
CA ASP A 644 -21.50 21.17 1.43
C ASP A 644 -20.78 21.22 0.07
N LEU A 645 -21.48 21.64 -0.98
CA LEU A 645 -20.93 21.79 -2.32
C LEU A 645 -20.42 23.22 -2.48
N VAL A 646 -19.10 23.37 -2.43
CA VAL A 646 -18.43 24.68 -2.49
C VAL A 646 -18.07 24.98 -3.93
N PHE A 647 -18.79 25.93 -4.54
CA PHE A 647 -18.48 26.51 -5.85
C PHE A 647 -17.52 27.67 -5.67
N ALA A 648 -16.37 27.63 -6.34
CA ALA A 648 -15.36 28.68 -6.27
C ALA A 648 -14.82 29.00 -7.66
N SER A 649 -14.84 30.28 -8.07
CA SER A 649 -14.14 30.70 -9.28
C SER A 649 -12.81 31.39 -8.93
N SER A 650 -11.83 31.26 -9.81
CA SER A 650 -10.55 31.95 -9.71
C SER A 650 -10.05 32.44 -11.06
N VAL A 651 -9.19 33.44 -11.03
CA VAL A 651 -8.46 33.96 -12.21
C VAL A 651 -6.96 33.97 -11.88
N ASN A 652 -6.16 33.25 -12.68
CA ASN A 652 -4.72 33.06 -12.43
C ASN A 652 -4.44 32.56 -10.99
N GLY A 653 -5.28 31.66 -10.48
CA GLY A 653 -5.20 31.12 -9.14
C GLY A 653 -5.66 32.05 -8.01
N LYS A 654 -6.08 33.28 -8.30
CA LYS A 654 -6.63 34.20 -7.31
C LYS A 654 -8.13 34.00 -7.18
N PRO A 655 -8.65 33.74 -5.97
CA PRO A 655 -10.09 33.58 -5.77
C PRO A 655 -10.88 34.85 -6.18
N GLU A 656 -12.02 34.63 -6.88
CA GLU A 656 -12.94 35.71 -7.33
C GLU A 656 -14.29 35.62 -6.61
N ARG A 657 -14.97 34.48 -6.72
CA ARG A 657 -16.29 34.25 -6.13
C ARG A 657 -16.37 32.92 -5.44
N ARG A 658 -17.23 32.82 -4.42
CA ARG A 658 -17.49 31.57 -3.69
C ARG A 658 -18.96 31.49 -3.29
N ALA A 659 -19.58 30.35 -3.46
CA ALA A 659 -20.93 30.02 -2.95
C ALA A 659 -20.93 28.59 -2.40
N VAL A 660 -21.87 28.31 -1.50
CA VAL A 660 -22.11 26.97 -0.97
C VAL A 660 -23.53 26.57 -1.31
N LEU A 661 -23.69 25.46 -2.00
CA LEU A 661 -24.99 24.86 -2.32
C LEU A 661 -25.14 23.54 -1.57
N ARG A 662 -26.39 23.08 -1.45
CA ARG A 662 -26.76 21.77 -0.95
C ARG A 662 -27.80 21.18 -1.87
N ALA A 663 -27.75 19.88 -2.05
CA ALA A 663 -28.73 19.15 -2.84
C ALA A 663 -28.97 17.78 -2.22
N ASP A 664 -30.20 17.29 -2.35
CA ASP A 664 -30.51 15.90 -2.07
C ASP A 664 -30.23 15.08 -3.33
N CYS A 665 -29.53 14.00 -3.21
CA CYS A 665 -29.27 13.03 -4.28
C CYS A 665 -28.90 11.71 -3.62
N LYS A 666 -29.78 10.73 -3.78
CA LYS A 666 -29.59 9.41 -3.16
C LYS A 666 -28.39 8.67 -3.77
N PRO A 667 -27.85 7.67 -3.07
CA PRO A 667 -26.87 6.77 -3.65
C PRO A 667 -27.31 6.20 -5.01
N GLY A 668 -26.39 6.24 -5.99
CA GLY A 668 -26.63 5.80 -7.36
C GLY A 668 -27.38 6.80 -8.26
N GLU A 669 -27.85 7.94 -7.72
CA GLU A 669 -28.51 8.99 -8.50
C GLU A 669 -27.51 10.05 -8.99
N THR A 670 -27.96 10.85 -9.96
CA THR A 670 -27.21 12.00 -10.52
C THR A 670 -28.03 13.27 -10.40
N VAL A 671 -27.38 14.39 -10.03
CA VAL A 671 -27.99 15.69 -9.96
C VAL A 671 -27.23 16.72 -10.81
N HIS A 672 -27.98 17.63 -11.45
CA HIS A 672 -27.46 18.73 -12.25
C HIS A 672 -27.65 20.04 -11.49
N LEU A 673 -26.56 20.76 -11.24
CA LEU A 673 -26.59 22.04 -10.51
C LEU A 673 -26.00 23.16 -11.36
N LEU A 674 -26.82 24.16 -11.72
CA LEU A 674 -26.32 25.34 -12.41
C LEU A 674 -25.31 26.11 -11.54
N PHE A 675 -24.31 26.69 -12.17
CA PHE A 675 -23.37 27.53 -11.46
C PHE A 675 -24.05 28.74 -10.85
N PRO A 676 -23.78 29.10 -9.58
CA PRO A 676 -24.38 30.28 -8.94
C PRO A 676 -23.84 31.62 -9.49
N PHE A 677 -22.81 31.56 -10.32
CA PHE A 677 -22.16 32.67 -11.01
C PHE A 677 -21.41 32.19 -12.25
N ALA A 678 -21.26 33.08 -13.25
CA ALA A 678 -20.55 32.74 -14.49
C ALA A 678 -19.06 32.55 -14.27
N LEU A 679 -18.43 31.71 -15.10
CA LEU A 679 -16.99 31.56 -15.20
C LEU A 679 -16.38 32.90 -15.72
N PRO A 680 -15.29 33.42 -15.13
CA PRO A 680 -14.58 34.59 -15.66
C PRO A 680 -14.04 34.36 -17.08
N GLU A 681 -14.02 35.42 -17.92
CA GLU A 681 -13.50 35.35 -19.31
C GLU A 681 -12.16 36.06 -19.45
N THR A 682 -11.24 35.91 -18.51
CA THR A 682 -9.91 36.54 -18.52
C THR A 682 -8.87 35.71 -17.83
N GLY A 683 -7.63 35.75 -18.33
CA GLY A 683 -6.50 34.99 -17.77
C GLY A 683 -6.75 33.48 -17.76
N LEU A 684 -6.17 32.78 -16.83
CA LEU A 684 -6.54 31.36 -16.54
C LEU A 684 -7.73 31.37 -15.59
N ALA A 685 -8.91 31.31 -16.17
CA ALA A 685 -10.18 31.25 -15.43
C ALA A 685 -10.49 29.78 -15.06
N CYS A 686 -10.87 29.56 -13.83
CA CYS A 686 -11.18 28.21 -13.33
C CYS A 686 -12.45 28.26 -12.46
N MET A 687 -13.35 27.28 -12.65
CA MET A 687 -14.42 26.95 -11.72
C MET A 687 -14.04 25.61 -11.04
N THR A 688 -14.12 25.60 -9.71
CA THR A 688 -13.96 24.40 -8.90
C THR A 688 -15.22 24.15 -8.10
N VAL A 689 -15.70 22.91 -8.11
CA VAL A 689 -16.73 22.44 -7.18
C VAL A 689 -16.10 21.40 -6.26
N THR A 690 -16.21 21.64 -4.96
CA THR A 690 -15.63 20.77 -3.94
C THR A 690 -16.74 20.28 -3.01
N ALA A 691 -16.81 18.97 -2.80
CA ALA A 691 -17.68 18.36 -1.81
C ALA A 691 -16.98 18.25 -0.46
N ILE A 692 -17.50 18.97 0.54
CA ILE A 692 -16.93 19.07 1.88
C ILE A 692 -17.82 18.33 2.88
N GLN A 693 -17.25 17.37 3.61
CA GLN A 693 -17.93 16.61 4.66
C GLN A 693 -18.45 17.56 5.76
N ARG A 694 -19.76 17.55 6.05
CA ARG A 694 -20.39 18.46 7.01
C ARG A 694 -20.18 18.05 8.46
N ALA A 695 -20.38 16.78 8.75
CA ALA A 695 -20.21 16.21 10.09
C ALA A 695 -18.97 15.33 10.14
N ALA A 696 -18.29 15.29 11.28
CA ALA A 696 -17.20 14.35 11.49
C ALA A 696 -17.73 12.90 11.48
N LYS A 697 -16.95 12.00 10.89
CA LYS A 697 -17.11 10.54 10.93
C LYS A 697 -15.83 9.93 11.50
N PRO A 698 -15.84 8.67 11.95
CA PRO A 698 -14.60 7.99 12.33
C PRO A 698 -13.51 8.12 11.26
N GLY A 699 -12.35 8.63 11.65
CA GLY A 699 -11.22 8.91 10.73
C GLY A 699 -11.36 10.11 9.79
N ILE A 700 -12.53 10.71 9.66
CA ILE A 700 -12.81 11.81 8.73
C ILE A 700 -13.37 13.03 9.51
N PRO A 701 -12.60 14.14 9.61
CA PRO A 701 -13.09 15.33 10.32
C PRO A 701 -14.17 16.07 9.53
N ALA A 702 -14.98 16.87 10.22
CA ALA A 702 -15.81 17.87 9.55
C ALA A 702 -14.91 18.85 8.79
N GLY A 703 -15.36 19.30 7.61
CA GLY A 703 -14.56 20.14 6.72
C GLY A 703 -13.62 19.37 5.79
N TYR A 704 -13.61 18.03 5.85
CA TYR A 704 -12.83 17.19 4.96
C TYR A 704 -13.33 17.27 3.53
N GLU A 705 -12.39 17.39 2.57
CA GLU A 705 -12.67 17.33 1.14
C GLU A 705 -12.79 15.89 0.66
N ALA A 706 -13.99 15.48 0.27
CA ALA A 706 -14.27 14.12 -0.19
C ALA A 706 -14.07 13.95 -1.71
N ALA A 707 -14.41 14.98 -2.49
CA ALA A 707 -14.29 14.97 -3.94
C ALA A 707 -14.19 16.40 -4.49
N PHE A 708 -13.69 16.54 -5.71
CA PHE A 708 -13.72 17.81 -6.44
C PHE A 708 -13.88 17.57 -7.94
N GLY A 709 -14.33 18.62 -8.65
CA GLY A 709 -14.34 18.69 -10.11
C GLY A 709 -13.97 20.10 -10.56
N GLN A 710 -13.37 20.23 -11.74
CA GLN A 710 -12.92 21.51 -12.27
C GLN A 710 -13.20 21.65 -13.77
N VAL A 711 -13.44 22.91 -14.19
CA VAL A 711 -13.37 23.34 -15.60
C VAL A 711 -12.56 24.63 -15.67
N TRP A 712 -11.73 24.79 -16.70
CA TRP A 712 -10.89 25.97 -16.86
C TRP A 712 -10.68 26.35 -18.32
N HIS A 713 -10.44 27.65 -18.54
CA HIS A 713 -10.07 28.24 -19.83
C HIS A 713 -8.91 29.20 -19.68
N ASN A 714 -7.95 29.14 -20.62
CA ASN A 714 -6.84 30.08 -20.65
C ASN A 714 -7.04 31.14 -21.72
N TYR A 715 -7.39 32.37 -21.30
CA TYR A 715 -7.58 33.51 -22.18
C TYR A 715 -6.24 34.23 -22.38
N ALA A 716 -5.88 34.47 -23.66
CA ALA A 716 -4.63 35.14 -24.00
C ALA A 716 -4.60 36.59 -23.46
N ALA A 717 -3.51 36.97 -22.84
CA ALA A 717 -3.25 38.36 -22.47
C ALA A 717 -2.78 39.18 -23.68
N ALA A 718 -3.15 40.44 -23.73
CA ALA A 718 -2.63 41.36 -24.74
C ALA A 718 -1.11 41.53 -24.59
N ARG A 719 -0.41 41.52 -25.71
CA ARG A 719 1.05 41.70 -25.76
C ARG A 719 1.37 43.20 -25.91
N LEU A 720 2.37 43.67 -25.14
CA LEU A 720 2.96 44.98 -25.33
C LEU A 720 3.99 44.89 -26.45
N THR A 721 3.82 45.71 -27.48
CA THR A 721 4.80 45.83 -28.60
C THR A 721 5.84 46.88 -28.23
N LEU A 722 7.11 46.48 -28.27
CA LEU A 722 8.26 47.37 -28.10
C LEU A 722 9.21 47.20 -29.28
N PRO A 723 10.01 48.24 -29.63
CA PRO A 723 11.05 48.11 -30.66
C PRO A 723 11.99 46.93 -30.42
N ALA A 724 12.50 46.31 -31.47
CA ALA A 724 13.41 45.19 -31.43
C ALA A 724 14.66 45.49 -30.57
N PRO A 725 15.18 44.49 -29.84
CA PRO A 725 16.42 44.62 -29.11
C PRO A 725 17.63 44.73 -30.06
N GLN A 726 18.79 45.10 -29.49
CA GLN A 726 20.05 45.17 -30.24
C GLN A 726 20.56 43.74 -30.57
N LEU A 727 20.80 43.49 -31.85
CA LEU A 727 21.51 42.31 -32.35
C LEU A 727 23.02 42.62 -32.42
N VAL A 728 23.87 41.73 -31.90
CA VAL A 728 25.33 41.80 -32.00
C VAL A 728 25.84 40.46 -32.48
N GLU A 729 26.40 40.43 -33.71
CA GLU A 729 27.00 39.22 -34.28
C GLU A 729 28.52 39.30 -34.19
N MET A 730 29.16 38.22 -33.70
CA MET A 730 30.59 38.05 -33.57
C MET A 730 30.99 36.67 -34.16
N ASP A 731 32.29 36.45 -34.36
CA ASP A 731 32.81 35.19 -34.93
C ASP A 731 32.46 33.96 -34.08
N CYS A 732 32.42 34.09 -32.75
CA CYS A 732 32.20 33.00 -31.83
C CYS A 732 30.79 32.95 -31.23
N ASN A 733 30.00 34.02 -31.31
CA ASN A 733 28.65 34.07 -30.70
C ASN A 733 27.73 35.08 -31.41
N ILE A 734 26.44 34.96 -31.07
CA ILE A 734 25.39 35.94 -31.34
C ILE A 734 24.83 36.42 -29.99
N GLY A 735 24.85 37.75 -29.78
CA GLY A 735 24.23 38.38 -28.62
C GLY A 735 22.97 39.16 -29.00
N VAL A 736 21.96 39.08 -28.15
CA VAL A 736 20.73 39.89 -28.25
C VAL A 736 20.52 40.55 -26.92
N LYS A 737 20.56 41.89 -26.90
CA LYS A 737 20.44 42.65 -25.64
C LYS A 737 19.50 43.84 -25.74
N GLY A 738 18.91 44.18 -24.58
CA GLY A 738 18.07 45.32 -24.40
C GLY A 738 18.16 45.87 -22.98
N LYS A 739 17.16 46.64 -22.57
CA LYS A 739 17.14 47.25 -21.25
C LYS A 739 16.91 46.18 -20.17
N GLY A 740 17.99 45.81 -19.47
CA GLY A 740 17.92 44.87 -18.34
C GLY A 740 17.88 43.40 -18.73
N PHE A 741 18.24 43.05 -19.95
CA PHE A 741 18.37 41.64 -20.38
C PHE A 741 19.48 41.49 -21.43
N GLU A 742 20.04 40.30 -21.50
CA GLU A 742 21.00 39.86 -22.52
C GLU A 742 20.88 38.33 -22.71
N TYR A 743 20.81 37.90 -23.97
CA TYR A 743 20.93 36.52 -24.40
C TYR A 743 22.19 36.34 -25.24
N ILE A 744 22.94 35.25 -24.97
CA ILE A 744 24.14 34.93 -25.75
C ILE A 744 24.00 33.48 -26.26
N PHE A 745 24.18 33.35 -27.59
CA PHE A 745 24.20 32.10 -28.31
C PHE A 745 25.61 31.81 -28.77
N GLY A 746 26.20 30.69 -28.30
CA GLY A 746 27.55 30.25 -28.73
C GLY A 746 27.48 29.42 -29.99
N ARG A 747 28.39 29.73 -30.98
CA ARG A 747 28.50 28.88 -32.19
C ARG A 747 29.01 27.48 -31.77
N GLY A 748 28.32 26.45 -32.20
CA GLY A 748 28.57 25.07 -31.80
C GLY A 748 27.87 24.62 -30.54
N LYS A 749 27.24 25.55 -29.77
CA LYS A 749 26.59 25.25 -28.47
C LYS A 749 25.09 25.61 -28.37
N GLY A 750 24.64 26.70 -29.06
CA GLY A 750 23.30 27.25 -28.89
C GLY A 750 23.23 28.27 -27.74
N LEU A 751 22.11 28.31 -27.01
CA LEU A 751 21.88 29.31 -25.93
C LEU A 751 22.75 28.99 -24.71
N VAL A 752 23.75 29.87 -24.43
CA VAL A 752 24.77 29.67 -23.38
C VAL A 752 24.66 30.68 -22.22
N SER A 753 23.93 31.77 -22.39
CA SER A 753 23.78 32.78 -21.34
C SER A 753 22.42 33.45 -21.41
N ILE A 754 21.78 33.56 -20.30
CA ILE A 754 20.60 34.39 -20.04
C ILE A 754 20.95 35.29 -18.88
N ARG A 755 20.94 36.60 -19.11
CA ARG A 755 21.17 37.60 -18.05
C ARG A 755 20.00 38.54 -17.91
N TYR A 756 19.52 38.66 -16.67
CA TYR A 756 18.53 39.69 -16.34
C TYR A 756 19.13 40.62 -15.30
N ASN A 757 19.05 41.95 -15.56
CA ASN A 757 19.67 42.99 -14.74
C ASN A 757 21.16 42.74 -14.45
N GLY A 758 21.90 42.16 -15.41
CA GLY A 758 23.32 41.85 -15.30
C GLY A 758 23.64 40.52 -14.57
N VAL A 759 22.66 39.84 -13.98
CA VAL A 759 22.85 38.56 -13.28
C VAL A 759 22.67 37.36 -14.25
N GLN A 760 23.67 36.52 -14.30
CA GLN A 760 23.61 35.24 -15.06
C GLN A 760 22.68 34.28 -14.37
N LEU A 761 21.79 33.62 -15.13
CA LEU A 761 20.80 32.66 -14.63
C LEU A 761 21.17 31.22 -14.94
N LEU A 762 21.83 30.97 -16.05
CA LEU A 762 22.26 29.63 -16.44
C LEU A 762 23.54 29.21 -15.72
N ASP A 763 23.63 27.94 -15.34
CA ASP A 763 24.86 27.29 -14.88
C ASP A 763 25.64 26.65 -16.03
N ASP A 764 24.88 26.10 -17.03
CA ASP A 764 25.44 25.48 -18.25
C ASP A 764 24.51 25.80 -19.44
N THR A 765 24.86 25.26 -20.61
CA THR A 765 24.15 25.43 -21.88
C THR A 765 22.74 24.80 -21.86
N VAL A 766 21.76 25.52 -22.41
CA VAL A 766 20.43 24.97 -22.68
C VAL A 766 20.51 23.92 -23.80
N ARG A 767 19.88 22.77 -23.61
CA ARG A 767 19.96 21.62 -24.52
C ARG A 767 18.58 21.11 -24.92
N PRO A 768 18.43 20.56 -26.14
CA PRO A 768 17.32 19.66 -26.43
C PRO A 768 17.30 18.51 -25.46
N ASN A 769 16.12 18.12 -25.02
CA ASN A 769 15.94 16.97 -24.13
C ASN A 769 14.87 16.01 -24.67
N PHE A 770 15.21 14.72 -24.72
CA PHE A 770 14.36 13.63 -25.20
C PHE A 770 14.25 12.51 -24.16
N TRP A 771 14.86 12.72 -22.99
CA TRP A 771 15.05 11.67 -21.99
C TRP A 771 14.54 12.11 -20.62
N ARG A 772 13.91 11.20 -19.94
CA ARG A 772 13.65 11.23 -18.48
C ARG A 772 14.39 10.09 -17.81
N ALA A 773 14.61 10.16 -16.51
CA ALA A 773 15.13 9.02 -15.76
C ALA A 773 14.11 7.86 -15.84
N PRO A 774 14.54 6.63 -16.18
CA PRO A 774 13.62 5.50 -16.17
C PRO A 774 12.98 5.29 -14.81
N THR A 775 11.70 4.95 -14.82
CA THR A 775 11.00 4.43 -13.64
C THR A 775 11.21 2.92 -13.54
N ASN A 776 10.85 2.30 -12.40
CA ASN A 776 10.86 0.85 -12.28
C ASN A 776 10.00 0.18 -13.37
N ASN A 777 8.85 0.78 -13.72
CA ASN A 777 7.99 0.28 -14.80
C ASN A 777 8.68 0.36 -16.16
N ASP A 778 9.41 1.45 -16.44
CA ASP A 778 10.19 1.59 -17.67
C ASP A 778 11.30 0.51 -17.75
N GLU A 779 11.99 0.24 -16.65
CA GLU A 779 12.98 -0.84 -16.57
C GLU A 779 12.35 -2.21 -16.80
N GLY A 780 11.22 -2.49 -16.15
CA GLY A 780 10.47 -3.74 -16.24
C GLY A 780 9.97 -4.06 -17.65
N CYS A 781 9.57 -3.04 -18.42
CA CYS A 781 9.15 -3.21 -19.82
C CYS A 781 10.29 -2.99 -20.85
N ALA A 782 11.54 -2.94 -20.38
CA ALA A 782 12.75 -2.80 -21.19
C ALA A 782 12.82 -1.51 -22.04
N GLU A 783 12.13 -0.44 -21.66
CA GLU A 783 12.16 0.84 -22.34
C GLU A 783 13.55 1.49 -22.43
N PRO A 784 14.42 1.41 -21.41
CA PRO A 784 15.78 1.95 -21.51
C PRO A 784 16.56 1.37 -22.71
N PHE A 785 16.30 0.14 -23.11
CA PHE A 785 16.89 -0.47 -24.32
C PHE A 785 16.18 0.02 -25.59
N ALA A 786 14.85 0.06 -25.58
CA ALA A 786 14.06 0.51 -26.74
C ALA A 786 14.35 1.97 -27.11
N PHE A 787 14.56 2.83 -26.12
CA PHE A 787 14.81 4.26 -26.28
C PHE A 787 16.27 4.68 -26.03
N ALA A 788 17.24 3.76 -26.02
CA ALA A 788 18.65 4.01 -25.67
C ALA A 788 19.29 5.15 -26.46
N PHE A 789 18.96 5.32 -27.76
CA PHE A 789 19.43 6.43 -28.58
C PHE A 789 19.07 7.80 -27.98
N TRP A 790 17.84 7.94 -27.47
CA TRP A 790 17.29 9.20 -26.94
C TRP A 790 17.93 9.63 -25.63
N LYS A 791 18.46 8.69 -24.86
CA LYS A 791 19.25 8.98 -23.65
C LYS A 791 20.43 9.93 -23.96
N THR A 792 21.06 9.74 -25.11
CA THR A 792 22.26 10.50 -25.47
C THR A 792 22.03 11.54 -26.55
N ALA A 793 20.91 11.48 -27.27
CA ALA A 793 20.65 12.34 -28.41
C ALA A 793 20.73 13.83 -28.09
N GLY A 794 20.16 14.26 -26.94
CA GLY A 794 20.23 15.64 -26.49
C GLY A 794 21.61 16.05 -25.98
N LEU A 795 22.35 15.13 -25.33
CA LEU A 795 23.69 15.40 -24.80
C LEU A 795 24.71 15.66 -25.91
N TYR A 796 24.59 14.93 -27.00
CA TYR A 796 25.52 15.01 -28.14
C TYR A 796 24.94 15.79 -29.32
N ALA A 797 23.81 16.45 -29.19
CA ALA A 797 23.27 17.36 -30.16
C ALA A 797 24.23 18.55 -30.36
N ARG A 798 24.63 18.83 -31.63
CA ARG A 798 25.54 19.93 -31.97
C ARG A 798 24.78 21.03 -32.66
N CYS A 799 24.96 22.29 -32.23
CA CYS A 799 24.44 23.45 -32.93
C CYS A 799 25.34 23.80 -34.09
N ASP A 800 25.15 23.12 -35.21
CA ASP A 800 26.06 23.23 -36.38
C ASP A 800 25.88 24.54 -37.15
N ASN A 801 24.69 25.15 -37.10
CA ASN A 801 24.43 26.44 -37.77
C ASN A 801 23.62 27.36 -36.84
N LEU A 802 24.08 28.58 -36.66
CA LEU A 802 23.49 29.64 -35.90
C LEU A 802 23.35 30.86 -36.78
N THR A 803 22.10 31.32 -37.00
CA THR A 803 21.80 32.52 -37.81
C THR A 803 20.91 33.46 -37.02
N ALA A 804 20.93 34.76 -37.33
CA ALA A 804 20.07 35.73 -36.74
C ALA A 804 19.50 36.73 -37.77
N GLU A 805 18.29 37.19 -37.50
CA GLU A 805 17.58 38.21 -38.29
C GLU A 805 16.90 39.21 -37.34
N ALA A 806 17.13 40.46 -37.56
CA ALA A 806 16.42 41.53 -36.85
C ALA A 806 15.22 42.01 -37.67
N LYS A 807 14.06 42.13 -37.02
CA LYS A 807 12.80 42.67 -37.54
C LYS A 807 12.36 43.87 -36.68
N ASP A 808 11.32 44.59 -37.07
CA ASP A 808 10.90 45.85 -36.39
C ASP A 808 10.58 45.65 -34.89
N GLU A 809 10.12 44.47 -34.50
CA GLU A 809 9.62 44.18 -33.13
C GLU A 809 10.43 43.17 -32.38
N PHE A 810 11.21 42.33 -33.06
CA PHE A 810 11.98 41.22 -32.45
C PHE A 810 13.24 40.85 -33.24
N VAL A 811 14.17 40.20 -32.56
CA VAL A 811 15.30 39.51 -33.16
C VAL A 811 15.03 38.00 -33.07
N THR A 812 15.08 37.31 -34.21
CA THR A 812 15.01 35.86 -34.28
C THR A 812 16.40 35.28 -34.39
N VAL A 813 16.80 34.41 -33.44
CA VAL A 813 18.00 33.60 -33.53
C VAL A 813 17.56 32.17 -33.83
N ARG A 814 18.03 31.60 -34.96
CA ARG A 814 17.80 30.19 -35.32
C ARG A 814 19.02 29.37 -35.02
N ALA A 815 18.86 28.38 -34.13
CA ALA A 815 19.85 27.37 -33.83
C ALA A 815 19.44 26.04 -34.48
N ASN A 816 20.22 25.57 -35.48
CA ASN A 816 19.99 24.28 -36.09
C ASN A 816 20.92 23.26 -35.41
N TYR A 817 20.30 22.39 -34.64
CA TYR A 817 20.99 21.27 -34.01
C TYR A 817 21.00 20.06 -34.94
N THR A 818 22.11 19.34 -34.95
CA THR A 818 22.24 18.02 -35.61
C THR A 818 22.38 16.98 -34.51
N LEU A 819 21.45 16.02 -34.48
CA LEU A 819 21.48 14.88 -33.58
C LEU A 819 22.54 13.86 -34.02
N PRO A 820 22.97 12.90 -33.15
CA PRO A 820 24.02 11.93 -33.49
C PRO A 820 23.74 11.07 -34.72
N ASP A 821 22.47 10.86 -35.08
CA ASP A 821 22.05 10.14 -36.29
C ASP A 821 21.99 11.01 -37.57
N GLY A 822 22.36 12.29 -37.48
CA GLY A 822 22.33 13.24 -38.58
C GLY A 822 20.98 13.94 -38.79
N GLN A 823 19.95 13.66 -38.02
CA GLN A 823 18.69 14.41 -38.06
C GLN A 823 18.89 15.84 -37.62
N THR A 824 18.18 16.78 -38.26
CA THR A 824 18.22 18.20 -37.88
C THR A 824 17.04 18.58 -37.00
N LEU A 825 17.29 19.42 -35.98
CA LEU A 825 16.32 19.97 -35.07
C LEU A 825 16.48 21.50 -35.04
N PRO A 826 15.72 22.28 -35.81
CA PRO A 826 15.73 23.72 -35.70
C PRO A 826 14.99 24.18 -34.43
N ILE A 827 15.63 25.15 -33.74
CA ILE A 827 15.04 25.83 -32.59
C ILE A 827 15.15 27.35 -32.88
N ASP A 828 14.00 28.01 -32.95
CA ASP A 828 13.88 29.45 -33.15
C ASP A 828 13.69 30.15 -31.80
N PHE A 829 14.47 31.20 -31.56
CA PHE A 829 14.38 32.07 -30.40
C PHE A 829 14.01 33.48 -30.86
N ALA A 830 12.74 33.88 -30.73
CA ALA A 830 12.25 35.21 -31.12
C ALA A 830 12.22 36.12 -29.89
N ILE A 831 13.14 37.07 -29.80
CA ILE A 831 13.36 37.91 -28.63
C ILE A 831 12.84 39.30 -28.92
N ASP A 832 11.87 39.78 -28.12
CA ASP A 832 11.27 41.11 -28.22
C ASP A 832 12.01 42.19 -27.39
N GLY A 833 11.60 43.46 -27.55
CA GLY A 833 12.22 44.60 -26.84
C GLY A 833 12.02 44.59 -25.33
N ALA A 834 11.12 43.77 -24.79
CA ALA A 834 10.95 43.56 -23.34
C ALA A 834 11.89 42.49 -22.79
N GLY A 835 12.60 41.76 -23.63
CA GLY A 835 13.45 40.63 -23.26
C GLY A 835 12.69 39.33 -23.14
N ARG A 836 11.46 39.25 -23.62
CA ARG A 836 10.71 38.03 -23.73
C ARG A 836 11.22 37.25 -24.92
N CYS A 837 11.48 35.95 -24.75
CA CYS A 837 11.97 35.08 -25.82
C CYS A 837 10.93 33.97 -26.07
N ASP A 838 10.28 34.01 -27.21
CA ASP A 838 9.41 32.94 -27.68
C ASP A 838 10.32 31.86 -28.35
N ILE A 839 10.27 30.66 -27.81
CA ILE A 839 11.07 29.49 -28.26
C ILE A 839 10.16 28.56 -29.04
N THR A 840 10.58 28.14 -30.23
CA THR A 840 9.88 27.15 -31.05
C THR A 840 10.85 26.05 -31.44
N MET A 841 10.64 24.85 -30.95
CA MET A 841 11.37 23.64 -31.33
C MET A 841 10.53 22.83 -32.33
N THR A 842 11.08 22.48 -33.49
CA THR A 842 10.32 21.81 -34.55
C THR A 842 11.00 20.53 -34.98
N TRP A 843 10.30 19.40 -34.89
CA TRP A 843 10.75 18.10 -35.31
C TRP A 843 10.80 18.00 -36.84
N GLN A 844 11.90 17.48 -37.39
CA GLN A 844 12.10 17.32 -38.83
C GLN A 844 12.20 15.85 -39.27
N GLY A 845 12.35 14.93 -38.33
CA GLY A 845 12.51 13.51 -38.55
C GLY A 845 11.22 12.77 -38.90
N ALA A 846 11.32 11.48 -39.13
CA ALA A 846 10.19 10.56 -39.28
C ALA A 846 9.37 10.47 -37.95
N ARG A 847 8.18 9.88 -38.04
CA ARG A 847 7.36 9.60 -36.84
C ARG A 847 8.13 8.67 -35.90
N THR A 848 8.27 9.08 -34.66
CA THR A 848 8.94 8.29 -33.60
C THR A 848 8.34 8.60 -32.23
N GLU A 849 8.29 7.59 -31.37
CA GLU A 849 7.93 7.77 -29.96
C GLU A 849 9.16 8.29 -29.20
N LEU A 850 8.90 9.13 -28.20
CA LEU A 850 9.91 9.73 -27.34
C LEU A 850 9.52 9.66 -25.88
N PRO A 851 10.46 9.42 -24.97
CA PRO A 851 10.22 9.58 -23.52
C PRO A 851 9.85 11.01 -23.12
N GLU A 852 10.49 12.02 -23.77
CA GLU A 852 10.22 13.44 -23.55
C GLU A 852 10.55 14.25 -24.83
N PHE A 853 9.82 15.35 -25.06
CA PHE A 853 10.12 16.29 -26.13
C PHE A 853 10.15 17.72 -25.61
N GLY A 854 11.37 18.24 -25.33
CA GLY A 854 11.50 19.53 -24.67
C GLY A 854 12.91 20.09 -24.64
N LEU A 855 13.12 21.07 -23.75
CA LEU A 855 14.40 21.70 -23.46
C LEU A 855 14.74 21.59 -21.98
N LEU A 856 16.03 21.38 -21.70
CA LEU A 856 16.61 21.34 -20.36
C LEU A 856 17.42 22.60 -20.11
N PHE A 857 17.12 23.29 -19.02
CA PHE A 857 17.76 24.52 -18.55
C PHE A 857 18.51 24.26 -17.24
N PRO A 858 19.85 24.13 -17.26
CA PRO A 858 20.63 24.09 -16.05
C PRO A 858 20.70 25.51 -15.47
N LEU A 859 19.99 25.74 -14.39
CA LEU A 859 19.99 27.04 -13.71
C LEU A 859 20.96 27.03 -12.54
N ARG A 860 21.37 28.24 -12.12
CA ARG A 860 22.18 28.44 -10.95
C ARG A 860 21.49 27.89 -9.68
N ARG A 861 22.31 27.39 -8.78
CA ARG A 861 21.93 26.74 -7.51
C ARG A 861 21.06 27.59 -6.57
N GLU A 862 21.14 28.93 -6.72
CA GLU A 862 20.37 29.87 -5.88
C GLU A 862 18.91 30.02 -6.34
N LEU A 863 18.56 29.52 -7.54
CA LEU A 863 17.21 29.58 -8.11
C LEU A 863 16.42 28.33 -7.68
N THR A 864 15.83 28.35 -6.48
CA THR A 864 15.20 27.19 -5.85
C THR A 864 13.71 27.31 -5.58
N GLU A 865 13.16 28.54 -5.69
CA GLU A 865 11.74 28.77 -5.41
C GLU A 865 10.94 28.73 -6.71
N VAL A 866 10.02 27.79 -6.80
CA VAL A 866 9.12 27.65 -7.96
C VAL A 866 7.73 28.13 -7.59
N SER A 867 7.14 28.94 -8.46
CA SER A 867 5.71 29.23 -8.46
C SER A 867 5.12 28.94 -9.84
N TYR A 868 3.94 28.34 -9.91
CA TYR A 868 3.34 27.95 -11.19
C TYR A 868 1.81 28.01 -11.20
N LEU A 869 1.24 28.12 -12.41
CA LEU A 869 -0.16 27.95 -12.73
C LEU A 869 -0.29 26.66 -13.55
N GLY A 870 -0.89 25.64 -12.97
CA GLY A 870 -1.01 24.33 -13.57
C GLY A 870 -1.66 23.33 -12.62
N LEU A 871 -1.61 22.03 -12.97
CA LEU A 871 -2.09 20.96 -12.10
C LEU A 871 -1.11 20.75 -10.93
N GLY A 872 -1.64 20.67 -9.72
CA GLY A 872 -0.84 20.54 -8.49
C GLY A 872 -1.72 20.34 -7.25
N PRO A 873 -1.16 20.54 -6.03
CA PRO A 873 0.18 21.09 -5.71
C PRO A 873 1.35 20.14 -5.92
N ARG A 874 1.10 18.81 -5.89
CA ARG A 874 2.15 17.80 -5.98
C ARG A 874 2.34 17.33 -7.42
N GLU A 875 3.19 16.33 -7.61
CA GLU A 875 3.47 15.75 -8.91
C GLU A 875 2.21 15.24 -9.62
N THR A 876 2.17 15.49 -10.93
CA THR A 876 1.23 14.86 -11.87
C THR A 876 2.01 14.37 -13.09
N THR A 877 1.60 13.23 -13.65
CA THR A 877 2.13 12.66 -14.89
C THR A 877 1.02 12.63 -15.95
N ALA A 878 1.33 12.32 -17.20
CA ALA A 878 0.33 12.29 -18.27
C ALA A 878 -0.84 11.35 -17.94
N ASP A 879 -0.50 10.18 -17.40
CA ASP A 879 -1.41 9.09 -17.03
C ASP A 879 -1.89 9.12 -15.56
N ARG A 880 -1.48 10.14 -14.77
CA ARG A 880 -1.86 10.30 -13.36
C ARG A 880 -2.15 11.76 -13.03
N THR A 881 -3.24 12.30 -13.59
CA THR A 881 -3.66 13.68 -13.40
C THR A 881 -4.79 13.84 -12.37
N ALA A 882 -5.51 12.79 -12.03
CA ALA A 882 -6.76 12.83 -11.27
C ALA A 882 -6.66 13.51 -9.89
N GLY A 883 -5.51 13.40 -9.21
CA GLY A 883 -5.23 14.08 -7.95
C GLY A 883 -4.84 15.55 -8.08
N GLY A 884 -4.52 16.02 -9.29
CA GLY A 884 -4.07 17.37 -9.56
C GLY A 884 -5.22 18.37 -9.70
N LYS A 885 -5.09 19.55 -9.06
CA LYS A 885 -6.02 20.68 -9.23
C LYS A 885 -5.38 21.78 -10.02
N MET A 886 -6.12 22.33 -10.99
CA MET A 886 -5.73 23.55 -11.69
C MET A 886 -5.75 24.72 -10.70
N GLY A 887 -4.58 25.36 -10.51
CA GLY A 887 -4.43 26.41 -9.53
C GLY A 887 -3.09 27.12 -9.59
N ALA A 888 -2.85 28.02 -8.62
CA ALA A 888 -1.56 28.65 -8.37
C ALA A 888 -0.86 27.96 -7.20
N TRP A 889 0.33 27.46 -7.44
CA TRP A 889 1.08 26.64 -6.49
C TRP A 889 2.51 27.15 -6.36
N SER A 890 3.17 26.78 -5.27
CA SER A 890 4.59 27.06 -5.08
C SER A 890 5.26 25.95 -4.28
N TYR A 891 6.56 25.73 -4.55
CA TYR A 891 7.38 24.77 -3.83
C TYR A 891 8.86 25.17 -3.87
N ASN A 892 9.64 24.65 -2.91
CA ASN A 892 11.09 24.71 -2.96
C ASN A 892 11.62 23.41 -3.60
N VAL A 893 12.49 23.55 -4.61
CA VAL A 893 13.00 22.43 -5.43
C VAL A 893 13.60 21.30 -4.59
N ARG A 894 14.42 21.63 -3.57
CA ARG A 894 15.10 20.62 -2.75
C ARG A 894 14.15 19.96 -1.75
N GLN A 895 13.25 20.75 -1.16
CA GLN A 895 12.26 20.23 -0.22
C GLN A 895 11.25 19.32 -0.92
N ASP A 896 10.79 19.71 -2.09
CA ASP A 896 9.86 18.91 -2.90
C ASP A 896 10.49 17.57 -3.29
N PHE A 897 11.74 17.59 -3.76
CA PHE A 897 12.50 16.38 -4.06
C PHE A 897 12.63 15.48 -2.83
N ALA A 898 13.10 16.01 -1.71
CA ALA A 898 13.30 15.22 -0.48
C ALA A 898 12.01 14.62 0.09
N GLN A 899 10.86 15.26 -0.16
CA GLN A 899 9.56 14.80 0.33
C GLN A 899 8.88 13.78 -0.58
N ASN A 900 9.12 13.84 -1.89
CA ASN A 900 8.31 13.13 -2.88
C ASN A 900 9.11 12.11 -3.71
N THR A 901 10.45 12.06 -3.57
CA THR A 901 11.26 11.09 -4.32
C THR A 901 11.02 9.67 -3.83
N PRO A 902 10.90 8.68 -4.73
CA PRO A 902 10.90 7.27 -4.38
C PRO A 902 12.18 6.84 -3.64
N VAL A 903 12.13 5.72 -2.91
CA VAL A 903 13.31 5.15 -2.23
C VAL A 903 14.43 4.85 -3.23
N TYR A 904 14.08 4.25 -4.36
CA TYR A 904 14.98 4.05 -5.51
C TYR A 904 14.92 5.27 -6.42
N PRO A 905 16.06 6.00 -6.65
CA PRO A 905 16.07 7.21 -7.46
C PRO A 905 15.63 6.97 -8.89
N GLN A 906 14.68 7.74 -9.37
CA GLN A 906 14.07 7.63 -10.68
C GLN A 906 13.39 8.95 -11.07
N GLU A 907 12.71 9.01 -12.22
CA GLU A 907 11.92 10.18 -12.61
C GLU A 907 10.90 10.55 -11.54
N CYS A 908 10.86 11.82 -11.20
CA CYS A 908 9.90 12.38 -10.24
C CYS A 908 9.78 13.90 -10.42
N GLY A 909 8.80 14.51 -9.75
CA GLY A 909 8.67 15.95 -9.64
C GLY A 909 8.10 16.67 -10.88
N SER A 910 7.52 15.95 -11.83
CA SER A 910 6.81 16.54 -12.99
C SER A 910 5.49 17.20 -12.58
N ARG A 911 5.11 18.27 -13.30
CA ARG A 911 3.79 18.90 -13.25
C ARG A 911 3.27 19.04 -14.68
N THR A 912 2.07 18.54 -14.92
CA THR A 912 1.39 18.62 -16.21
C THR A 912 0.43 19.80 -16.26
N GLY A 913 -0.05 20.15 -17.45
CA GLY A 913 -1.01 21.23 -17.60
C GLY A 913 -0.50 22.59 -17.11
N VAL A 914 0.82 22.83 -17.18
CA VAL A 914 1.42 24.09 -16.71
C VAL A 914 1.33 25.16 -17.78
N TYR A 915 0.63 26.25 -17.48
CA TYR A 915 0.51 27.42 -18.36
C TYR A 915 1.61 28.46 -18.06
N ARG A 916 2.04 28.59 -16.82
CA ARG A 916 3.09 29.51 -16.39
C ARG A 916 3.86 28.90 -15.22
N ALA A 917 5.17 29.11 -15.22
CA ALA A 917 6.03 28.84 -14.10
C ALA A 917 7.05 29.96 -13.94
N ALA A 918 7.54 30.18 -12.73
CA ALA A 918 8.66 31.05 -12.47
C ALA A 918 9.58 30.38 -11.46
N VAL A 919 10.90 30.44 -11.72
CA VAL A 919 11.93 29.94 -10.83
C VAL A 919 12.70 31.14 -10.32
N THR A 920 12.70 31.35 -9.01
CA THR A 920 13.30 32.52 -8.34
C THR A 920 14.31 32.08 -7.28
N GLY A 921 15.20 32.99 -6.93
CA GLY A 921 16.18 32.77 -5.86
C GLY A 921 15.85 33.54 -4.61
N SER A 922 15.95 32.90 -3.44
CA SER A 922 15.85 33.59 -2.15
C SER A 922 16.98 34.62 -2.04
N GLY A 923 16.60 35.91 -1.93
CA GLY A 923 17.57 37.05 -1.76
C GLY A 923 18.12 37.62 -3.05
N LEU A 924 17.78 37.11 -4.25
CA LEU A 924 18.28 37.65 -5.53
C LEU A 924 17.22 38.48 -6.21
N ASN A 925 16.16 38.93 -5.88
CA ASN A 925 15.13 39.70 -6.63
C ASN A 925 15.11 39.42 -8.15
N ILE A 926 15.50 38.22 -8.55
CA ILE A 926 15.66 37.80 -9.94
C ILE A 926 15.15 36.37 -10.10
N GLY A 927 14.49 36.11 -11.19
CA GLY A 927 14.01 34.81 -11.60
C GLY A 927 13.91 34.69 -13.10
N ILE A 928 13.50 33.54 -13.56
CA ILE A 928 13.16 33.24 -14.93
C ILE A 928 11.74 32.67 -14.97
N GLY A 929 10.91 33.29 -15.80
CA GLY A 929 9.54 32.85 -16.06
C GLY A 929 9.47 31.97 -17.31
N PHE A 930 8.58 31.00 -17.30
CA PHE A 930 8.21 30.11 -18.40
C PHE A 930 6.70 30.21 -18.63
N ALA A 931 6.27 30.28 -19.88
CA ALA A 931 4.85 30.32 -20.23
C ALA A 931 4.59 29.58 -21.54
N GLY A 932 3.50 28.81 -21.59
CA GLY A 932 3.10 28.05 -22.78
C GLY A 932 1.66 27.58 -22.69
N ASP A 933 1.21 26.86 -23.68
CA ASP A 933 -0.11 26.28 -23.72
C ASP A 933 -0.03 24.82 -23.23
N SER A 934 -0.23 24.61 -21.92
CA SER A 934 -0.23 23.27 -21.29
C SER A 934 1.11 22.49 -21.41
N MET A 935 2.15 23.00 -20.77
CA MET A 935 3.46 22.36 -20.72
C MET A 935 3.53 21.25 -19.68
N THR A 936 4.42 20.27 -19.87
CA THR A 936 5.00 19.50 -18.78
C THR A 936 6.22 20.26 -18.26
N PHE A 937 6.26 20.50 -16.96
CA PHE A 937 7.29 21.28 -16.29
C PHE A 937 7.85 20.53 -15.08
N SER A 938 9.17 20.48 -14.96
CA SER A 938 9.83 20.00 -13.74
C SER A 938 11.00 20.89 -13.37
N ALA A 939 11.30 20.98 -12.06
CA ALA A 939 12.48 21.62 -11.54
C ALA A 939 13.05 20.75 -10.42
N LEU A 940 14.23 20.20 -10.63
CA LEU A 940 14.91 19.24 -9.75
C LEU A 940 16.34 19.68 -9.46
N PRO A 941 16.98 19.20 -8.37
CA PRO A 941 18.42 19.43 -8.16
C PRO A 941 19.32 18.59 -9.10
N TYR A 942 18.74 17.65 -9.84
CA TYR A 942 19.44 16.65 -10.65
C TYR A 942 18.96 16.62 -12.10
N THR A 943 19.87 16.21 -12.99
CA THR A 943 19.52 15.84 -14.37
C THR A 943 18.91 14.42 -14.38
N PRO A 944 18.15 14.06 -15.43
CA PRO A 944 17.69 12.67 -15.61
C PRO A 944 18.81 11.62 -15.54
N HIS A 945 20.00 11.95 -16.08
CA HIS A 945 21.15 11.06 -16.07
C HIS A 945 21.77 10.85 -14.70
N GLU A 946 21.74 11.87 -13.84
CA GLU A 946 22.21 11.75 -12.46
C GLU A 946 21.25 10.88 -11.63
N LEU A 947 19.94 11.04 -11.83
CA LEU A 947 18.93 10.18 -11.17
C LEU A 947 19.08 8.71 -11.60
N GLU A 948 19.16 8.45 -12.90
CA GLU A 948 19.26 7.10 -13.45
C GLU A 948 20.55 6.35 -13.02
N ASN A 949 21.63 7.06 -12.75
CA ASN A 949 22.90 6.44 -12.37
C ASN A 949 23.01 6.11 -10.87
N ALA A 950 22.07 6.54 -10.05
CA ALA A 950 22.05 6.27 -8.61
C ALA A 950 21.11 5.11 -8.29
N ARG A 951 21.53 4.25 -7.39
CA ARG A 951 20.72 3.18 -6.81
C ARG A 951 20.12 3.59 -5.46
N HIS A 952 20.81 4.52 -4.77
CA HIS A 952 20.38 5.08 -3.50
C HIS A 952 20.49 6.59 -3.51
N LEU A 953 19.70 7.27 -2.69
CA LEU A 953 19.70 8.72 -2.61
C LEU A 953 21.07 9.31 -2.21
N TYR A 954 21.87 8.58 -1.42
CA TYR A 954 23.22 9.03 -1.02
C TYR A 954 24.26 8.93 -2.14
N GLU A 955 23.99 8.24 -3.21
CA GLU A 955 24.85 8.17 -4.40
C GLU A 955 24.68 9.38 -5.32
N LEU A 956 23.58 10.12 -5.15
CA LEU A 956 23.33 11.33 -5.92
C LEU A 956 24.38 12.40 -5.60
N PRO A 957 24.73 13.28 -6.58
CA PRO A 957 25.54 14.45 -6.30
C PRO A 957 24.93 15.32 -5.20
N ARG A 958 25.70 16.29 -4.68
CA ARG A 958 25.15 17.26 -3.74
C ARG A 958 24.00 18.03 -4.38
N ASP A 959 22.87 18.15 -3.68
CA ASP A 959 21.63 18.79 -4.14
C ASP A 959 21.72 20.31 -4.25
N ASP A 960 22.81 20.93 -3.75
CA ASP A 960 23.04 22.36 -3.74
C ASP A 960 23.92 22.86 -4.92
N ASN A 961 24.20 22.01 -5.92
CA ASN A 961 25.07 22.37 -7.04
C ASN A 961 24.36 23.20 -8.11
N LYS A 962 23.13 22.85 -8.46
CA LYS A 962 22.34 23.48 -9.53
C LYS A 962 20.84 23.29 -9.30
N THR A 963 20.04 23.91 -10.18
CA THR A 963 18.63 23.60 -10.38
C THR A 963 18.41 23.27 -11.86
N VAL A 964 17.88 22.11 -12.15
CA VAL A 964 17.61 21.64 -13.52
C VAL A 964 16.13 21.82 -13.80
N VAL A 965 15.81 22.72 -14.73
CA VAL A 965 14.44 22.91 -15.22
C VAL A 965 14.26 22.21 -16.55
N ARG A 966 13.20 21.44 -16.68
CA ARG A 966 12.77 20.88 -17.96
C ARG A 966 11.42 21.46 -18.33
N CYS A 967 11.31 21.98 -19.56
CA CYS A 967 10.07 22.38 -20.19
C CYS A 967 9.85 21.51 -21.41
N ALA A 968 8.78 20.76 -21.43
CA ALA A 968 8.47 19.80 -22.47
C ALA A 968 7.04 19.95 -23.01
N ALA A 969 6.85 19.59 -24.26
CA ALA A 969 5.53 19.43 -24.85
C ALA A 969 4.76 18.30 -24.18
N PHE A 970 5.48 17.24 -23.87
CA PHE A 970 5.00 16.05 -23.18
C PHE A 970 6.14 15.31 -22.50
N GLN A 971 5.76 14.49 -21.55
CA GLN A 971 6.56 13.40 -21.02
C GLN A 971 5.67 12.15 -21.04
N ARG A 972 6.23 11.02 -21.47
CA ARG A 972 5.55 9.72 -21.51
C ARG A 972 5.00 9.36 -20.14
N GLY A 973 3.84 8.70 -20.09
CA GLY A 973 3.25 8.17 -18.87
C GLY A 973 4.20 7.27 -18.09
N VAL A 974 3.98 7.15 -16.78
CA VAL A 974 4.83 6.33 -15.90
C VAL A 974 4.39 4.86 -15.85
N GLY A 975 3.20 4.54 -16.40
CA GLY A 975 2.61 3.21 -16.35
C GLY A 975 2.03 2.86 -14.99
N GLY A 976 1.40 1.71 -14.89
CA GLY A 976 0.75 1.35 -13.65
C GLY A 976 0.16 -0.06 -13.60
N ASP A 977 -0.01 -0.76 -14.70
CA ASP A 977 -0.62 -2.10 -14.68
C ASP A 977 0.25 -3.08 -13.89
N ASN A 978 1.53 -3.20 -14.24
CA ASN A 978 2.54 -3.95 -13.48
C ASN A 978 3.95 -3.38 -13.70
N SER A 979 4.96 -3.93 -12.99
CA SER A 979 6.36 -3.50 -13.07
C SER A 979 7.30 -4.52 -13.74
N TRP A 980 6.77 -5.50 -14.47
CA TRP A 980 7.55 -6.59 -15.12
C TRP A 980 7.15 -6.85 -16.58
N GLY A 981 6.68 -5.82 -17.30
CA GLY A 981 6.41 -5.93 -18.74
C GLY A 981 5.33 -5.00 -19.27
N ALA A 982 4.41 -4.52 -18.46
CA ALA A 982 3.38 -3.58 -18.86
C ALA A 982 3.98 -2.23 -19.26
N LYS A 983 3.51 -1.69 -20.37
CA LYS A 983 3.83 -0.33 -20.81
C LYS A 983 2.74 0.63 -20.37
N PRO A 984 3.02 1.95 -20.34
CA PRO A 984 1.96 2.94 -20.26
C PRO A 984 0.90 2.72 -21.33
N HIS A 985 -0.35 3.06 -21.06
CA HIS A 985 -1.44 2.91 -22.03
C HIS A 985 -1.13 3.70 -23.30
N ALA A 986 -1.70 3.27 -24.43
CA ALA A 986 -1.35 3.82 -25.75
C ALA A 986 -1.56 5.33 -25.86
N ASP A 987 -2.56 5.87 -25.18
CA ASP A 987 -2.89 7.32 -25.16
C ASP A 987 -1.85 8.14 -24.38
N ASP A 988 -1.04 7.49 -23.53
CA ASP A 988 0.02 8.09 -22.73
C ASP A 988 1.42 7.85 -23.32
N CYS A 989 1.48 7.24 -24.50
CA CYS A 989 2.67 7.02 -25.31
C CYS A 989 2.73 8.03 -26.45
N PHE A 990 3.56 9.05 -26.32
CA PHE A 990 3.58 10.18 -27.23
C PHE A 990 4.59 10.01 -28.35
N ALA A 991 4.21 10.43 -29.57
CA ALA A 991 5.06 10.43 -30.72
C ALA A 991 5.16 11.82 -31.35
N VAL A 992 6.32 12.10 -31.95
CA VAL A 992 6.56 13.26 -32.81
C VAL A 992 6.62 12.83 -34.25
N GLU A 993 6.22 13.70 -35.18
CA GLU A 993 6.37 13.51 -36.61
C GLU A 993 6.81 14.82 -37.28
N LYS A 994 7.20 14.78 -38.54
CA LYS A 994 7.68 15.96 -39.25
C LYS A 994 6.68 17.10 -39.19
N GLY A 995 7.11 18.25 -38.61
CA GLY A 995 6.31 19.43 -38.40
C GLY A 995 5.74 19.55 -36.98
N THR A 996 5.82 18.49 -36.16
CA THR A 996 5.48 18.61 -34.71
C THR A 996 6.33 19.73 -34.10
N SER A 997 5.69 20.70 -33.46
CA SER A 997 6.39 21.81 -32.83
C SER A 997 5.96 22.04 -31.40
N PHE A 998 6.92 22.32 -30.56
CA PHE A 998 6.72 22.77 -29.18
C PHE A 998 7.05 24.25 -29.04
N ARG A 999 6.11 25.01 -28.45
CA ARG A 999 6.25 26.46 -28.28
C ARG A 999 6.05 26.86 -26.85
N PHE A 1000 6.96 27.67 -26.34
CA PHE A 1000 6.82 28.30 -25.05
C PHE A 1000 7.65 29.57 -24.99
N THR A 1001 7.49 30.36 -23.97
CA THR A 1001 8.15 31.64 -23.78
C THR A 1001 8.97 31.60 -22.50
N ILE A 1002 10.18 32.16 -22.56
CA ILE A 1002 10.93 32.55 -21.36
C ILE A 1002 10.92 34.07 -21.22
N GLN A 1003 10.88 34.56 -19.98
CA GLN A 1003 10.82 35.99 -19.67
C GLN A 1003 11.41 36.27 -18.30
N LYS A 1004 11.70 37.60 -18.07
CA LYS A 1004 12.23 38.12 -16.82
C LYS A 1004 11.17 38.07 -15.70
#